data_97160aaf4a7525ae873b8874243022d2
#
_entry.id   97160aaf4a7525ae873b8874243022d2
#
_cell.length_a   1.000
_cell.length_b   1.000
_cell.length_c   1.000
_cell.angle_alpha   90.00
_cell.angle_beta   90.00
_cell.angle_gamma   90.00
#
_symmetry.space_group_name_H-M   'P 1'
#
loop_
_entity.id
_entity.type
_entity.pdbx_description
1 polymer ?
#
loop_
_entity_poly.entity_id
_entity_poly.type
_entity_poly.pdbx_seq_one_letter_code
_entity_poly.pdbx_strand_id
1 'polypeptide(L)'
;MLLRRRSWSGPLLLLGVAVCLVYQTLMVARNRLRSGPRPATGGKSTDELVRRFICSLEMFQGETQVQVGSQRRAVVLTGRRRVWDPEVQLYQRVLQQMDYDVHVSRYAETCSLLRANQGVSGWSLLLCLSGSERSCLRRISFSHLQRHQMVNLIPELREAFSDEGAGLCHLTGSDLPMRPHSCGSTNQKLSFPEDSPSPVQAQPPGLVAMVNVYVLVTLIRPLTSFLHNIVVVTTPEEQRGQPRKLRDFLLQQLGPASSHHALGQVKEVISEVLQAAAATNEKKQRVDRCVWCYQLLTFTLMFSRSVTPVIVQVDTDVTFSDRRDDTFDGQITKDLILEDTLNFLLTTHTHLSSGRQTEGQTEDGGCRQTDGLCLSEDEFLLLHQFQRQMTTQSAFQLLYPSSSSSSCSSSSSSSSSSSYYSSSSSSRPLSVSDLLIRIICYYELQKNFSSRSDDTDASTNQEPGESSQDGAAGGGSCVDPHLRQIYSDPPLTLTPPFSPGVKQYRADVTFDTVMVRIRPVPVSSACRVHLDEHRGPRMANYPVGLGNSRISILVTDDGGSEPVVMTIYTVNVNRETRPSLPMFGDHVTCSFVQDCGLLVRPGRSCGLQPLVRSQGPRQTCSSGHQPGRWVVPCLSCSDNRTCDWREVAWQPDGCYHQLVDRPLLQDCLTDRKVLFIGDSTNRGMMYFLMERVNSSLEDWGKAHDLQVYRNLNQGRTLVSYSYYPQFWLEKEQRPTFRQALLQLLHRSRPLVNSNLTVLVVGGVQWLNTNHLRTVREVLDREALGDVLVVVKSLGMGFHLPVDGIRSLSLREIQDLDKDNDDIIATAKHHGYEAIDTFSITMGRHREFLQGQCACHFHKVERFCSSSTSSTNRTRVSSQSAEQGPEPDTFSYHVTGPVNQVYSEILLSRLCPPT
;
A
#
# COMPACT_ATOMS: atom_id res chain seq x y z
N MET A 1 1.51 51.99 34.97
CA MET A 1 0.11 52.23 34.57
C MET A 1 -0.47 50.94 34.09
N LEU A 2 -1.25 50.32 34.99
CA LEU A 2 -1.85 49.01 34.78
C LEU A 2 -3.30 49.20 34.29
N LEU A 3 -3.62 48.76 33.10
CA LEU A 3 -4.98 48.72 32.58
C LEU A 3 -5.55 47.30 32.70
N ARG A 4 -6.43 47.14 33.68
CA ARG A 4 -7.29 45.96 33.92
C ARG A 4 -8.29 45.79 32.75
N ARG A 5 -8.16 44.69 31.96
CA ARG A 5 -9.24 44.24 31.10
C ARG A 5 -10.23 43.40 31.91
N ARG A 6 -11.42 43.91 32.12
CA ARG A 6 -12.57 43.21 32.65
C ARG A 6 -13.10 42.24 31.58
N SER A 7 -13.14 40.97 31.91
CA SER A 7 -13.73 39.89 31.10
C SER A 7 -15.27 39.96 31.22
N TRP A 8 -15.94 40.14 30.09
CA TRP A 8 -17.40 40.14 29.96
C TRP A 8 -17.98 38.79 29.45
N SER A 9 -17.26 37.69 29.64
CA SER A 9 -17.65 36.38 29.10
C SER A 9 -18.61 35.56 29.98
N GLY A 10 -18.84 35.91 31.24
CA GLY A 10 -19.70 35.15 32.15
C GLY A 10 -21.21 35.22 31.85
N PRO A 11 -21.80 36.41 31.63
CA PRO A 11 -23.24 36.50 31.42
C PRO A 11 -23.73 35.98 30.08
N LEU A 12 -22.89 36.01 29.01
CA LEU A 12 -23.23 35.47 27.69
C LEU A 12 -23.27 33.92 27.69
N LEU A 13 -22.39 33.31 28.46
CA LEU A 13 -22.33 31.84 28.59
C LEU A 13 -23.54 31.32 29.38
N LEU A 14 -23.96 32.01 30.45
CA LEU A 14 -25.17 31.70 31.20
C LEU A 14 -26.44 31.89 30.35
N LEU A 15 -26.49 32.91 29.50
CA LEU A 15 -27.61 33.14 28.59
C LEU A 15 -27.71 32.01 27.53
N GLY A 16 -26.55 31.58 26.99
CA GLY A 16 -26.45 30.46 26.06
C GLY A 16 -26.96 29.15 26.65
N VAL A 17 -26.54 28.83 27.88
CA VAL A 17 -27.00 27.63 28.60
C VAL A 17 -28.52 27.71 28.91
N ALA A 18 -28.99 28.85 29.30
CA ALA A 18 -30.42 29.05 29.58
C ALA A 18 -31.28 28.89 28.29
N VAL A 19 -30.82 29.41 27.16
CA VAL A 19 -31.50 29.24 25.84
C VAL A 19 -31.47 27.75 25.40
N CYS A 20 -30.37 27.05 25.61
CA CYS A 20 -30.29 25.60 25.31
C CYS A 20 -31.26 24.79 26.20
N LEU A 21 -31.34 25.07 27.47
CA LEU A 21 -32.24 24.40 28.39
C LEU A 21 -33.72 24.67 28.03
N VAL A 22 -34.07 25.92 27.69
CA VAL A 22 -35.41 26.28 27.22
C VAL A 22 -35.75 25.60 25.90
N TYR A 23 -34.80 25.51 24.97
CA TYR A 23 -34.97 24.80 23.70
C TYR A 23 -35.16 23.28 23.92
N GLN A 24 -34.36 22.66 24.78
CA GLN A 24 -34.53 21.25 25.15
C GLN A 24 -35.87 20.98 25.85
N THR A 25 -36.33 21.85 26.76
CA THR A 25 -37.62 21.71 27.44
C THR A 25 -38.79 21.92 26.47
N LEU A 26 -38.67 22.83 25.50
CA LEU A 26 -39.67 23.01 24.44
C LEU A 26 -39.72 21.82 23.47
N MET A 27 -38.58 21.21 23.14
CA MET A 27 -38.52 20.00 22.34
C MET A 27 -39.13 18.78 23.04
N VAL A 28 -38.85 18.62 24.34
CA VAL A 28 -39.49 17.57 25.16
C VAL A 28 -40.98 17.81 25.32
N ALA A 29 -41.45 19.06 25.53
CA ALA A 29 -42.84 19.43 25.59
C ALA A 29 -43.56 19.23 24.25
N ARG A 30 -42.90 19.56 23.12
CA ARG A 30 -43.43 19.34 21.76
C ARG A 30 -43.60 17.86 21.43
N ASN A 31 -42.65 17.01 21.90
CA ASN A 31 -42.77 15.55 21.77
C ASN A 31 -43.85 14.97 22.67
N ARG A 32 -44.09 15.55 23.89
CA ARG A 32 -45.22 15.15 24.76
C ARG A 32 -46.58 15.59 24.25
N LEU A 33 -46.65 16.69 23.53
CA LEU A 33 -47.91 17.17 22.90
C LEU A 33 -48.29 16.42 21.62
N ARG A 34 -47.34 15.69 21.00
CA ARG A 34 -47.64 14.78 19.88
C ARG A 34 -48.12 13.39 20.31
N SER A 35 -48.02 13.05 21.58
CA SER A 35 -48.55 11.80 22.17
C SER A 35 -49.80 12.07 23.02
N GLY A 36 -50.82 12.66 22.43
CA GLY A 36 -52.14 12.70 23.02
C GLY A 36 -52.80 11.31 22.99
N PRO A 37 -53.49 10.87 24.07
CA PRO A 37 -54.09 9.55 24.12
C PRO A 37 -55.29 9.48 23.19
N ARG A 38 -55.24 8.59 22.18
CA ARG A 38 -56.44 8.09 21.48
C ARG A 38 -57.12 6.99 22.32
N PRO A 39 -58.45 6.95 22.41
CA PRO A 39 -59.14 5.97 23.22
C PRO A 39 -58.96 4.56 22.65
N ALA A 40 -58.77 3.62 23.59
CA ALA A 40 -58.61 2.20 23.34
C ALA A 40 -59.91 1.58 22.82
N THR A 41 -59.86 1.04 21.62
CA THR A 41 -60.74 -0.01 21.16
C THR A 41 -59.91 -1.18 20.67
N GLY A 42 -60.27 -2.36 21.14
CA GLY A 42 -59.55 -3.60 21.14
C GLY A 42 -58.93 -4.06 19.84
N GLY A 43 -57.72 -4.65 19.99
CA GLY A 43 -56.93 -5.31 18.98
C GLY A 43 -55.51 -4.74 19.00
N LYS A 44 -54.64 -5.24 19.88
CA LYS A 44 -53.21 -4.90 19.85
C LYS A 44 -52.67 -5.43 18.53
N SER A 45 -52.47 -4.56 17.56
CA SER A 45 -51.81 -4.91 16.29
C SER A 45 -50.43 -5.47 16.58
N THR A 46 -50.09 -6.59 15.93
CA THR A 46 -48.77 -7.24 16.04
C THR A 46 -47.65 -6.25 15.72
N ASP A 47 -47.90 -5.24 14.89
CA ASP A 47 -46.96 -4.22 14.51
C ASP A 47 -46.61 -3.24 15.64
N GLU A 48 -47.53 -2.93 16.53
CA GLU A 48 -47.29 -2.10 17.71
C GLU A 48 -46.41 -2.85 18.74
N LEU A 49 -46.62 -4.14 18.86
CA LEU A 49 -45.85 -5.02 19.73
C LEU A 49 -44.37 -5.11 19.24
N VAL A 50 -44.19 -5.26 17.93
CA VAL A 50 -42.85 -5.26 17.31
C VAL A 50 -42.16 -3.91 17.45
N ARG A 51 -42.85 -2.81 17.26
CA ARG A 51 -42.28 -1.45 17.47
C ARG A 51 -41.77 -1.26 18.90
N ARG A 52 -42.57 -1.66 19.90
CA ARG A 52 -42.16 -1.59 21.30
C ARG A 52 -40.93 -2.46 21.56
N PHE A 53 -40.92 -3.65 20.98
CA PHE A 53 -39.78 -4.56 21.09
C PHE A 53 -38.51 -3.94 20.47
N ILE A 54 -38.58 -3.32 19.28
CA ILE A 54 -37.43 -2.64 18.66
C ILE A 54 -36.97 -1.45 19.54
N CYS A 55 -37.90 -0.67 20.09
CA CYS A 55 -37.55 0.39 21.04
C CYS A 55 -36.89 -0.15 22.32
N SER A 56 -37.29 -1.34 22.79
CA SER A 56 -36.59 -1.98 23.92
C SER A 56 -35.19 -2.44 23.59
N LEU A 57 -34.94 -2.90 22.35
CA LEU A 57 -33.58 -3.22 21.86
C LEU A 57 -32.72 -1.95 21.75
N GLU A 58 -33.28 -0.84 21.29
CA GLU A 58 -32.57 0.45 21.19
C GLU A 58 -32.24 1.04 22.55
N MET A 59 -33.14 0.96 23.51
CA MET A 59 -32.90 1.40 24.90
C MET A 59 -31.85 0.56 25.61
N PHE A 60 -31.75 -0.72 25.29
CA PHE A 60 -30.69 -1.59 25.83
C PHE A 60 -29.26 -1.16 25.46
N GLN A 61 -29.12 -0.42 24.36
CA GLN A 61 -27.82 0.18 23.99
C GLN A 61 -27.32 1.22 25.01
N GLY A 62 -28.19 1.89 25.73
CA GLY A 62 -27.84 2.95 26.69
C GLY A 62 -27.25 2.43 28.02
N GLU A 63 -27.53 1.19 28.39
CA GLU A 63 -27.13 0.62 29.69
C GLU A 63 -25.77 -0.14 29.65
N THR A 64 -25.18 -0.35 28.47
CA THR A 64 -23.96 -1.13 28.30
C THR A 64 -22.68 -0.31 28.37
N GLN A 65 -22.68 0.87 29.00
CA GLN A 65 -21.45 1.64 29.23
C GLN A 65 -20.59 1.04 30.35
N VAL A 66 -19.51 0.43 29.91
CA VAL A 66 -18.16 0.38 30.50
C VAL A 66 -18.06 -0.22 31.91
N GLN A 67 -17.69 -1.47 31.96
CA GLN A 67 -16.72 -1.89 32.99
C GLN A 67 -15.33 -1.99 32.36
N VAL A 68 -14.52 -0.97 32.61
CA VAL A 68 -13.08 -0.96 32.38
C VAL A 68 -12.45 -1.99 33.30
N GLY A 69 -11.85 -3.07 32.76
CA GLY A 69 -11.01 -3.90 33.60
C GLY A 69 -10.72 -5.35 33.19
N SER A 70 -11.42 -5.96 32.21
CA SER A 70 -11.02 -7.28 31.76
C SER A 70 -10.24 -7.19 30.46
N GLN A 71 -8.97 -7.52 30.49
CA GLN A 71 -8.11 -7.62 29.32
C GLN A 71 -8.71 -8.61 28.32
N ARG A 72 -9.14 -8.13 27.14
CA ARG A 72 -9.69 -8.98 26.06
C ARG A 72 -8.56 -9.79 25.47
N ARG A 73 -8.75 -11.10 25.32
CA ARG A 73 -7.71 -11.97 24.80
C ARG A 73 -8.17 -12.64 23.50
N ALA A 74 -7.33 -12.54 22.46
CA ALA A 74 -7.53 -13.21 21.18
C ALA A 74 -6.48 -14.31 20.98
N VAL A 75 -6.89 -15.44 20.43
CA VAL A 75 -6.01 -16.55 20.05
C VAL A 75 -6.02 -16.71 18.55
N VAL A 76 -4.82 -16.66 17.93
CA VAL A 76 -4.62 -16.88 16.49
C VAL A 76 -3.93 -18.22 16.28
N LEU A 77 -4.60 -19.16 15.62
CA LEU A 77 -4.06 -20.48 15.28
C LEU A 77 -3.56 -20.49 13.86
N THR A 78 -2.24 -20.52 13.68
CA THR A 78 -1.58 -20.32 12.39
C THR A 78 -1.51 -21.57 11.50
N GLY A 79 -1.71 -22.78 12.03
CA GLY A 79 -1.59 -24.03 11.30
C GLY A 79 -0.17 -24.25 10.77
N ARG A 80 -0.03 -24.34 9.45
CA ARG A 80 1.26 -24.49 8.77
C ARG A 80 1.93 -23.14 8.48
N ARG A 81 1.21 -22.02 8.62
CA ARG A 81 1.73 -20.67 8.39
C ARG A 81 2.79 -20.32 9.43
N ARG A 82 3.71 -19.47 9.04
CA ARG A 82 4.76 -18.96 9.94
C ARG A 82 4.28 -17.72 10.68
N VAL A 83 4.86 -17.43 11.83
CA VAL A 83 4.49 -16.25 12.63
C VAL A 83 4.68 -14.93 11.86
N TRP A 84 5.63 -14.90 10.95
CA TRP A 84 5.88 -13.74 10.07
C TRP A 84 5.01 -13.70 8.80
N ASP A 85 4.08 -14.64 8.62
CA ASP A 85 3.11 -14.61 7.51
C ASP A 85 2.33 -13.29 7.58
N PRO A 86 2.17 -12.57 6.45
CA PRO A 86 1.51 -11.26 6.43
C PRO A 86 0.11 -11.28 7.04
N GLU A 87 -0.65 -12.36 6.84
CA GLU A 87 -1.98 -12.50 7.40
C GLU A 87 -1.96 -12.64 8.92
N VAL A 88 -1.00 -13.41 9.46
CA VAL A 88 -0.84 -13.54 10.92
C VAL A 88 -0.46 -12.19 11.54
N GLN A 89 0.45 -11.48 10.90
CA GLN A 89 0.85 -10.13 11.36
C GLN A 89 -0.29 -9.13 11.26
N LEU A 90 -1.14 -9.23 10.22
CA LEU A 90 -2.33 -8.40 10.11
C LEU A 90 -3.25 -8.59 11.31
N TYR A 91 -3.64 -9.83 11.59
CA TYR A 91 -4.52 -10.12 12.74
C TYR A 91 -3.92 -9.66 14.06
N GLN A 92 -2.61 -9.88 14.28
CA GLN A 92 -1.94 -9.38 15.46
C GLN A 92 -2.05 -7.85 15.58
N ARG A 93 -1.75 -7.12 14.49
CA ARG A 93 -1.78 -5.66 14.47
C ARG A 93 -3.19 -5.12 14.71
N VAL A 94 -4.18 -5.59 13.93
CA VAL A 94 -5.55 -5.10 14.02
C VAL A 94 -6.16 -5.38 15.39
N LEU A 95 -5.96 -6.57 15.93
CA LEU A 95 -6.48 -6.93 17.25
C LEU A 95 -5.78 -6.17 18.39
N GLN A 96 -4.48 -5.92 18.28
CA GLN A 96 -3.77 -5.09 19.24
C GLN A 96 -4.25 -3.63 19.23
N GLN A 97 -4.60 -3.10 18.05
CA GLN A 97 -5.21 -1.77 17.92
C GLN A 97 -6.60 -1.68 18.54
N MET A 98 -7.28 -2.82 18.68
CA MET A 98 -8.59 -2.95 19.35
C MET A 98 -8.47 -3.37 20.82
N ASP A 99 -7.31 -3.18 21.43
CA ASP A 99 -7.01 -3.50 22.85
C ASP A 99 -7.14 -4.99 23.20
N TYR A 100 -6.87 -5.90 22.23
CA TYR A 100 -6.76 -7.32 22.50
C TYR A 100 -5.34 -7.73 22.86
N ASP A 101 -5.20 -8.58 23.89
CA ASP A 101 -3.97 -9.36 24.14
C ASP A 101 -3.96 -10.55 23.18
N VAL A 102 -3.04 -10.56 22.20
CA VAL A 102 -3.02 -11.53 21.10
C VAL A 102 -2.02 -12.64 21.35
N HIS A 103 -2.54 -13.86 21.52
CA HIS A 103 -1.74 -15.08 21.65
C HIS A 103 -1.70 -15.87 20.33
N VAL A 104 -0.50 -16.08 19.78
CA VAL A 104 -0.32 -16.84 18.55
C VAL A 104 0.13 -18.26 18.87
N SER A 105 -0.54 -19.25 18.33
CA SER A 105 -0.21 -20.67 18.50
C SER A 105 -0.33 -21.41 17.17
N ARG A 106 0.32 -22.57 17.06
CA ARG A 106 0.31 -23.33 15.81
C ARG A 106 -1.00 -24.10 15.60
N TYR A 107 -1.45 -24.79 16.62
CA TYR A 107 -2.66 -25.60 16.61
C TYR A 107 -3.38 -25.53 17.96
N ALA A 108 -4.67 -25.91 17.98
CA ALA A 108 -5.46 -25.89 19.19
C ALA A 108 -4.88 -26.81 20.28
N GLU A 109 -4.28 -27.94 19.88
CA GLU A 109 -3.63 -28.89 20.80
C GLU A 109 -2.40 -28.32 21.49
N THR A 110 -1.72 -27.39 20.85
CA THR A 110 -0.50 -26.76 21.41
C THR A 110 -0.81 -25.53 22.25
N CYS A 111 -2.03 -24.99 22.15
CA CYS A 111 -2.43 -23.79 22.89
C CYS A 111 -2.92 -24.13 24.30
N SER A 112 -2.21 -23.69 25.33
CA SER A 112 -2.62 -23.91 26.72
C SER A 112 -3.91 -23.18 27.09
N LEU A 113 -4.22 -22.07 26.45
CA LEU A 113 -5.44 -21.28 26.67
C LEU A 113 -6.71 -21.99 26.22
N LEU A 114 -6.60 -22.96 25.30
CA LEU A 114 -7.70 -23.76 24.78
C LEU A 114 -7.89 -25.10 25.49
N ARG A 115 -7.00 -25.44 26.42
CA ARG A 115 -7.12 -26.65 27.26
C ARG A 115 -8.14 -26.38 28.35
N ALA A 116 -9.38 -26.65 28.06
CA ALA A 116 -10.47 -26.53 29.03
C ALA A 116 -10.42 -27.67 30.04
N ASN A 117 -9.84 -27.45 31.23
CA ASN A 117 -10.14 -28.28 32.40
C ASN A 117 -10.25 -27.49 33.70
N GLN A 118 -10.30 -26.18 33.66
CA GLN A 118 -10.62 -25.37 34.87
C GLN A 118 -11.36 -24.09 34.43
N GLY A 119 -12.65 -24.09 34.55
CA GLY A 119 -13.64 -23.07 34.86
C GLY A 119 -13.54 -21.62 34.32
N VAL A 120 -12.47 -21.18 33.71
CA VAL A 120 -12.31 -19.84 33.14
C VAL A 120 -11.52 -19.94 31.86
N SER A 121 -12.18 -20.08 30.74
CA SER A 121 -11.51 -19.94 29.44
C SER A 121 -11.18 -18.45 29.22
N GLY A 122 -9.90 -18.13 29.32
CA GLY A 122 -9.42 -16.75 29.29
C GLY A 122 -9.37 -16.10 27.91
N TRP A 123 -10.11 -16.55 26.91
CA TRP A 123 -10.12 -15.95 25.56
C TRP A 123 -11.53 -15.53 25.13
N SER A 124 -11.61 -14.48 24.33
CA SER A 124 -12.88 -13.96 23.78
C SER A 124 -12.99 -14.09 22.26
N LEU A 125 -11.86 -14.18 21.56
CA LEU A 125 -11.82 -14.36 20.08
C LEU A 125 -10.85 -15.47 19.72
N LEU A 126 -11.28 -16.39 18.87
CA LEU A 126 -10.44 -17.45 18.30
C LEU A 126 -10.45 -17.36 16.77
N LEU A 127 -9.28 -17.21 16.18
CA LEU A 127 -9.06 -17.19 14.74
C LEU A 127 -8.36 -18.48 14.30
N CYS A 128 -9.07 -19.31 13.54
CA CYS A 128 -8.56 -20.54 12.96
C CYS A 128 -8.15 -20.26 11.51
N LEU A 129 -6.85 -20.05 11.27
CA LEU A 129 -6.35 -19.79 9.94
C LEU A 129 -6.21 -21.08 9.11
N SER A 130 -6.08 -20.92 7.81
CA SER A 130 -5.94 -22.05 6.87
C SER A 130 -4.89 -23.06 7.30
N GLY A 131 -5.30 -24.33 7.34
CA GLY A 131 -4.47 -25.45 7.84
C GLY A 131 -4.55 -25.70 9.35
N SER A 132 -5.26 -24.84 10.13
CA SER A 132 -5.54 -25.07 11.56
C SER A 132 -6.99 -25.52 11.82
N GLU A 133 -7.89 -25.42 10.83
CA GLU A 133 -9.33 -25.65 10.96
C GLU A 133 -9.65 -27.07 11.49
N ARG A 134 -8.94 -28.08 11.02
CA ARG A 134 -9.09 -29.47 11.54
C ARG A 134 -8.76 -29.56 13.02
N SER A 135 -7.76 -28.81 13.48
CA SER A 135 -7.38 -28.72 14.89
C SER A 135 -8.48 -28.01 15.70
N CYS A 136 -9.07 -26.94 15.16
CA CYS A 136 -10.22 -26.26 15.74
C CYS A 136 -11.42 -27.19 15.87
N LEU A 137 -11.84 -27.85 14.77
CA LEU A 137 -12.99 -28.77 14.74
C LEU A 137 -12.87 -29.96 15.71
N ARG A 138 -11.63 -30.42 16.00
CA ARG A 138 -11.39 -31.53 16.92
C ARG A 138 -11.38 -31.14 18.39
N ARG A 139 -11.02 -29.91 18.71
CA ARG A 139 -10.73 -29.49 20.10
C ARG A 139 -11.69 -28.48 20.66
N ILE A 140 -12.42 -27.79 19.82
CA ILE A 140 -13.40 -26.80 20.23
C ILE A 140 -14.77 -27.42 20.25
N SER A 141 -15.47 -27.30 21.39
CA SER A 141 -16.90 -27.67 21.47
C SER A 141 -17.72 -26.44 21.13
N PHE A 142 -18.18 -26.39 19.89
CA PHE A 142 -18.90 -25.20 19.36
C PHE A 142 -20.26 -24.98 20.04
N SER A 143 -20.87 -26.06 20.54
CA SER A 143 -22.15 -26.01 21.27
C SER A 143 -22.03 -25.49 22.72
N HIS A 144 -20.82 -25.42 23.26
CA HIS A 144 -20.53 -24.99 24.64
C HIS A 144 -19.73 -23.67 24.69
N LEU A 145 -19.67 -22.91 23.61
CA LEU A 145 -19.02 -21.59 23.61
C LEU A 145 -19.80 -20.63 24.53
N GLN A 146 -19.06 -19.90 25.33
CA GLN A 146 -19.63 -18.85 26.18
C GLN A 146 -20.04 -17.65 25.32
N ARG A 147 -21.01 -16.88 25.79
CA ARG A 147 -21.58 -15.71 25.07
C ARG A 147 -20.54 -14.65 24.68
N HIS A 148 -19.41 -14.58 25.37
CA HIS A 148 -18.33 -13.65 25.08
C HIS A 148 -17.26 -14.24 24.11
N GLN A 149 -17.40 -15.50 23.71
CA GLN A 149 -16.45 -16.19 22.85
C GLN A 149 -16.94 -16.24 21.42
N MET A 150 -16.09 -15.82 20.48
CA MET A 150 -16.35 -15.85 19.05
C MET A 150 -15.30 -16.68 18.32
N VAL A 151 -15.72 -17.38 17.28
CA VAL A 151 -14.83 -18.18 16.41
C VAL A 151 -15.10 -17.86 14.94
N ASN A 152 -14.07 -17.69 14.15
CA ASN A 152 -14.15 -17.42 12.70
C ASN A 152 -14.44 -18.65 11.83
N LEU A 153 -15.09 -19.64 12.36
CA LEU A 153 -15.36 -20.91 11.69
C LEU A 153 -16.78 -21.38 12.01
N ILE A 154 -17.59 -21.55 10.98
CA ILE A 154 -18.91 -22.19 11.06
C ILE A 154 -18.76 -23.61 10.53
N PRO A 155 -18.83 -24.65 11.39
CA PRO A 155 -18.58 -26.04 10.98
C PRO A 155 -19.47 -26.51 9.81
N GLU A 156 -20.71 -26.08 9.80
CA GLU A 156 -21.69 -26.44 8.76
C GLU A 156 -21.30 -25.88 7.38
N LEU A 157 -20.86 -24.63 7.31
CA LEU A 157 -20.42 -24.02 6.05
C LEU A 157 -19.10 -24.60 5.59
N ARG A 158 -18.19 -24.87 6.53
CA ARG A 158 -16.92 -25.49 6.21
C ARG A 158 -17.12 -26.90 5.61
N GLU A 159 -18.05 -27.68 6.13
CA GLU A 159 -18.39 -29.01 5.58
C GLU A 159 -19.05 -28.87 4.20
N ALA A 160 -19.96 -27.92 4.02
CA ALA A 160 -20.66 -27.69 2.76
C ALA A 160 -19.75 -27.27 1.60
N PHE A 161 -18.69 -26.49 1.88
CA PHE A 161 -17.80 -25.95 0.88
C PHE A 161 -16.39 -26.59 0.88
N SER A 162 -16.17 -27.72 1.56
CA SER A 162 -14.86 -28.41 1.57
C SER A 162 -14.65 -29.30 0.36
N ASP A 163 -13.43 -29.34 -0.17
CA ASP A 163 -13.03 -30.20 -1.31
C ASP A 163 -13.09 -31.72 -1.01
N GLU A 164 -13.08 -32.12 0.26
CA GLU A 164 -12.94 -33.52 0.69
C GLU A 164 -14.25 -34.35 0.60
N GLY A 165 -15.33 -33.72 0.32
CA GLY A 165 -16.59 -34.40 0.32
C GLY A 165 -17.61 -33.81 -0.63
N ALA A 166 -17.49 -33.94 -1.93
CA ALA A 166 -18.62 -33.75 -2.84
C ALA A 166 -19.60 -32.57 -2.49
N GLY A 167 -19.15 -31.59 -1.68
CA GLY A 167 -20.00 -30.58 -1.06
C GLY A 167 -20.76 -29.75 -2.08
N LEU A 168 -20.07 -29.10 -2.99
CA LEU A 168 -20.71 -28.27 -4.01
C LEU A 168 -21.42 -29.10 -5.09
N CYS A 169 -20.88 -30.28 -5.41
CA CYS A 169 -21.45 -31.17 -6.41
C CYS A 169 -22.75 -31.83 -5.97
N HIS A 170 -23.00 -31.99 -4.67
CA HIS A 170 -24.25 -32.45 -4.14
C HIS A 170 -25.31 -31.36 -3.98
N LEU A 171 -24.90 -30.11 -3.91
CA LEU A 171 -25.80 -28.95 -3.91
C LEU A 171 -26.37 -28.62 -5.31
N THR A 172 -25.73 -29.15 -6.38
CA THR A 172 -26.15 -28.98 -7.78
C THR A 172 -27.28 -29.94 -8.15
N GLY A 173 -28.35 -30.03 -7.36
CA GLY A 173 -29.65 -30.44 -7.86
C GLY A 173 -30.06 -29.48 -8.96
N SER A 174 -30.66 -29.99 -10.03
CA SER A 174 -30.87 -29.48 -11.38
C SER A 174 -31.29 -28.01 -11.59
N ASP A 175 -31.47 -27.19 -10.56
CA ASP A 175 -32.05 -25.83 -10.65
C ASP A 175 -31.19 -24.71 -10.03
N LEU A 176 -30.01 -24.98 -9.48
CA LEU A 176 -29.15 -23.91 -8.94
C LEU A 176 -28.29 -23.29 -10.05
N PRO A 177 -28.10 -21.92 -10.05
CA PRO A 177 -27.31 -21.21 -11.06
C PRO A 177 -25.79 -21.40 -10.86
N MET A 178 -25.36 -22.65 -10.75
CA MET A 178 -23.97 -23.01 -10.56
C MET A 178 -23.52 -23.90 -11.72
N ARG A 179 -22.38 -23.55 -12.35
CA ARG A 179 -21.69 -24.48 -13.24
C ARG A 179 -20.59 -25.19 -12.47
N PRO A 180 -20.68 -26.49 -12.19
CA PRO A 180 -19.58 -27.22 -11.62
C PRO A 180 -18.46 -27.31 -12.65
N HIS A 181 -17.45 -26.47 -12.59
CA HIS A 181 -16.16 -26.78 -13.18
C HIS A 181 -15.49 -27.84 -12.30
N SER A 182 -15.61 -29.10 -12.76
CA SER A 182 -14.89 -30.26 -12.27
C SER A 182 -15.23 -30.78 -10.87
N CYS A 183 -16.28 -31.51 -10.79
CA CYS A 183 -16.38 -32.61 -9.82
C CYS A 183 -15.49 -33.77 -10.25
N GLY A 184 -14.22 -33.60 -10.42
CA GLY A 184 -13.40 -34.77 -10.78
C GLY A 184 -12.07 -34.54 -11.48
N SER A 185 -11.52 -33.37 -11.54
CA SER A 185 -10.16 -33.21 -12.10
C SER A 185 -9.42 -32.00 -11.55
N THR A 186 -8.30 -32.31 -10.95
CA THR A 186 -7.26 -31.39 -10.51
C THR A 186 -6.73 -30.52 -11.66
N ASN A 187 -6.60 -29.21 -11.43
CA ASN A 187 -5.73 -28.27 -12.16
C ASN A 187 -6.17 -27.82 -13.57
N GLN A 188 -7.41 -27.41 -13.79
CA GLN A 188 -7.69 -26.55 -14.93
C GLN A 188 -7.71 -25.07 -14.49
N LYS A 189 -6.86 -24.24 -15.14
CA LYS A 189 -6.91 -22.78 -15.05
C LYS A 189 -8.30 -22.31 -15.46
N LEU A 190 -8.96 -21.53 -14.61
CA LEU A 190 -10.10 -20.72 -14.96
C LEU A 190 -9.69 -19.77 -16.07
N SER A 191 -10.10 -20.04 -17.31
CA SER A 191 -9.90 -19.16 -18.47
C SER A 191 -11.26 -18.64 -18.94
N PHE A 192 -11.27 -17.41 -19.43
CA PHE A 192 -12.45 -16.90 -20.13
C PHE A 192 -12.78 -17.83 -21.31
N PRO A 193 -14.07 -18.06 -21.61
CA PRO A 193 -14.44 -18.87 -22.79
C PRO A 193 -13.86 -18.23 -24.05
N GLU A 194 -13.05 -19.00 -24.81
CA GLU A 194 -12.55 -18.58 -26.12
C GLU A 194 -13.71 -18.49 -27.09
N ASP A 195 -13.84 -17.34 -27.76
CA ASP A 195 -14.82 -17.12 -28.81
C ASP A 195 -14.54 -18.03 -30.01
N SER A 196 -15.39 -19.02 -30.25
CA SER A 196 -15.50 -19.64 -31.59
C SER A 196 -16.16 -18.63 -32.52
N PRO A 197 -15.58 -18.29 -33.64
CA PRO A 197 -16.17 -17.36 -34.60
C PRO A 197 -17.37 -17.99 -35.31
N SER A 198 -18.58 -17.70 -34.83
CA SER A 198 -19.81 -17.87 -35.63
C SER A 198 -20.23 -16.50 -36.15
N PRO A 199 -20.40 -16.34 -37.45
CA PRO A 199 -20.85 -15.06 -38.03
C PRO A 199 -22.37 -14.96 -37.84
N VAL A 200 -22.83 -13.75 -37.53
CA VAL A 200 -24.20 -13.22 -37.63
C VAL A 200 -24.82 -12.80 -36.32
N GLN A 201 -25.14 -11.51 -36.29
CA GLN A 201 -25.94 -10.67 -35.39
C GLN A 201 -25.16 -9.92 -34.28
N ALA A 202 -25.06 -8.62 -34.51
CA ALA A 202 -24.60 -7.64 -33.54
C ALA A 202 -25.56 -7.62 -32.33
N GLN A 203 -25.24 -8.41 -31.30
CA GLN A 203 -25.84 -8.26 -29.97
C GLN A 203 -25.10 -7.15 -29.22
N PRO A 204 -25.78 -6.39 -28.36
CA PRO A 204 -25.11 -5.36 -27.55
C PRO A 204 -24.00 -6.00 -26.72
N PRO A 205 -22.90 -5.29 -26.49
CA PRO A 205 -21.77 -5.79 -25.72
C PRO A 205 -22.24 -6.13 -24.30
N GLY A 206 -22.34 -7.41 -23.99
CA GLY A 206 -22.69 -7.91 -22.66
C GLY A 206 -21.45 -7.91 -21.74
N LEU A 207 -21.68 -7.81 -20.44
CA LEU A 207 -20.61 -7.84 -19.43
C LEU A 207 -19.86 -9.18 -19.44
N VAL A 208 -18.53 -9.15 -19.62
CA VAL A 208 -17.62 -10.30 -19.46
C VAL A 208 -16.62 -9.97 -18.37
N ALA A 209 -16.77 -10.60 -17.20
CA ALA A 209 -15.88 -10.36 -16.07
C ALA A 209 -15.92 -11.53 -15.09
N MET A 210 -14.83 -11.76 -14.37
CA MET A 210 -14.81 -12.54 -13.14
C MET A 210 -14.76 -11.58 -11.95
N VAL A 211 -15.63 -11.81 -10.95
CA VAL A 211 -15.80 -10.94 -9.80
C VAL A 211 -15.74 -11.74 -8.53
N ASN A 212 -14.75 -11.49 -7.69
CA ASN A 212 -14.67 -12.04 -6.34
C ASN A 212 -15.42 -11.15 -5.38
N VAL A 213 -16.43 -11.71 -4.75
CA VAL A 213 -17.35 -11.05 -3.84
C VAL A 213 -17.18 -11.64 -2.44
N TYR A 214 -17.11 -10.79 -1.42
CA TYR A 214 -16.84 -11.21 -0.05
C TYR A 214 -18.12 -11.15 0.78
N VAL A 215 -18.47 -12.28 1.40
CA VAL A 215 -19.72 -12.46 2.13
C VAL A 215 -19.44 -12.92 3.55
N LEU A 216 -19.89 -12.14 4.52
CA LEU A 216 -19.81 -12.45 5.93
C LEU A 216 -21.11 -13.13 6.40
N VAL A 217 -21.03 -14.35 6.85
CA VAL A 217 -22.14 -15.05 7.52
C VAL A 217 -21.95 -14.88 9.02
N THR A 218 -22.91 -14.25 9.68
CA THR A 218 -22.86 -13.98 11.13
C THR A 218 -23.73 -14.94 11.94
N LEU A 219 -24.68 -15.62 11.28
CA LEU A 219 -25.55 -16.63 11.89
C LEU A 219 -26.04 -17.57 10.80
N ILE A 220 -26.13 -18.87 11.10
CA ILE A 220 -26.62 -19.86 10.14
C ILE A 220 -28.08 -20.22 10.37
N ARG A 221 -28.59 -20.06 11.61
CA ARG A 221 -29.98 -20.37 11.97
C ARG A 221 -30.54 -19.42 13.03
N PRO A 222 -31.38 -18.47 12.60
CA PRO A 222 -31.77 -18.17 11.21
C PRO A 222 -30.61 -17.61 10.42
N LEU A 223 -30.50 -17.94 9.13
CA LEU A 223 -29.41 -17.48 8.28
C LEU A 223 -29.36 -15.95 8.23
N THR A 224 -28.20 -15.37 8.57
CA THR A 224 -27.92 -13.94 8.38
C THR A 224 -26.58 -13.76 7.72
N SER A 225 -26.55 -12.97 6.66
CA SER A 225 -25.32 -12.71 5.90
C SER A 225 -25.27 -11.28 5.37
N PHE A 226 -24.04 -10.79 5.19
CA PHE A 226 -23.73 -9.43 4.77
C PHE A 226 -22.74 -9.45 3.62
N LEU A 227 -22.95 -8.58 2.64
CA LEU A 227 -22.12 -8.42 1.45
C LEU A 227 -21.16 -7.26 1.66
N HIS A 228 -19.86 -7.47 1.45
CA HIS A 228 -18.87 -6.39 1.46
C HIS A 228 -18.98 -5.52 0.20
N ASN A 229 -18.79 -4.21 0.32
CA ASN A 229 -18.93 -3.27 -0.79
C ASN A 229 -17.75 -3.30 -1.79
N ILE A 230 -16.55 -3.75 -1.35
CA ILE A 230 -15.38 -3.93 -2.21
C ILE A 230 -15.41 -5.35 -2.79
N VAL A 231 -15.14 -5.43 -4.07
CA VAL A 231 -14.99 -6.68 -4.85
C VAL A 231 -13.68 -6.61 -5.65
N VAL A 232 -13.15 -7.76 -6.04
CA VAL A 232 -12.00 -7.81 -6.95
C VAL A 232 -12.51 -8.26 -8.31
N VAL A 233 -12.29 -7.42 -9.32
CA VAL A 233 -12.79 -7.63 -10.68
C VAL A 233 -11.63 -7.96 -11.60
N THR A 234 -11.77 -9.02 -12.41
CA THR A 234 -10.84 -9.39 -13.47
C THR A 234 -11.60 -9.39 -14.80
N THR A 235 -11.12 -8.62 -15.75
CA THR A 235 -11.68 -8.57 -17.11
C THR A 235 -10.71 -9.19 -18.13
N PRO A 236 -11.15 -9.55 -19.34
CA PRO A 236 -10.25 -10.08 -20.37
C PRO A 236 -9.14 -9.12 -20.76
N GLU A 237 -9.39 -7.81 -20.68
CA GLU A 237 -8.44 -6.74 -20.99
C GLU A 237 -7.45 -6.50 -19.83
N GLU A 238 -7.95 -6.54 -18.61
CA GLU A 238 -7.17 -6.41 -17.38
C GLU A 238 -6.96 -7.80 -16.78
N GLN A 239 -5.87 -8.46 -17.10
CA GLN A 239 -5.55 -9.82 -16.60
C GLN A 239 -5.27 -9.86 -15.10
N ARG A 240 -5.23 -8.73 -14.40
CA ARG A 240 -5.03 -8.60 -12.96
C ARG A 240 -6.32 -8.17 -12.28
N GLY A 241 -6.66 -8.82 -11.16
CA GLY A 241 -7.80 -8.44 -10.35
C GLY A 241 -7.66 -7.03 -9.79
N GLN A 242 -8.66 -6.17 -10.03
CA GLN A 242 -8.70 -4.80 -9.56
C GLN A 242 -9.74 -4.63 -8.46
N PRO A 243 -9.40 -4.07 -7.28
CA PRO A 243 -10.38 -3.78 -6.24
C PRO A 243 -11.28 -2.60 -6.67
N ARG A 244 -12.59 -2.83 -6.68
CA ARG A 244 -13.60 -1.83 -7.04
C ARG A 244 -14.81 -1.95 -6.11
N LYS A 245 -15.62 -0.89 -5.97
CA LYS A 245 -16.94 -1.02 -5.36
C LYS A 245 -17.87 -1.73 -6.35
N LEU A 246 -18.57 -2.77 -5.90
CA LEU A 246 -19.44 -3.58 -6.76
C LEU A 246 -20.49 -2.72 -7.49
N ARG A 247 -21.14 -1.82 -6.78
CA ARG A 247 -22.14 -0.92 -7.36
C ARG A 247 -21.57 -0.02 -8.44
N ASP A 248 -20.40 0.58 -8.19
CA ASP A 248 -19.77 1.51 -9.12
C ASP A 248 -19.28 0.76 -10.37
N PHE A 249 -18.74 -0.45 -10.20
CA PHE A 249 -18.36 -1.31 -11.31
C PHE A 249 -19.55 -1.68 -12.20
N LEU A 250 -20.66 -2.16 -11.61
CA LEU A 250 -21.87 -2.50 -12.38
C LEU A 250 -22.49 -1.29 -13.05
N LEU A 251 -22.48 -0.12 -12.39
CA LEU A 251 -22.97 1.14 -12.94
C LEU A 251 -22.14 1.57 -14.17
N GLN A 252 -20.82 1.48 -14.07
CA GLN A 252 -19.90 1.83 -15.15
C GLN A 252 -20.07 0.92 -16.38
N GLN A 253 -20.29 -0.38 -16.16
CA GLN A 253 -20.35 -1.37 -17.24
C GLN A 253 -21.73 -1.54 -17.87
N LEU A 254 -22.79 -1.37 -17.11
CA LEU A 254 -24.16 -1.72 -17.53
C LEU A 254 -25.11 -0.50 -17.58
N GLY A 255 -24.67 0.66 -17.08
CA GLY A 255 -25.50 1.82 -16.93
C GLY A 255 -26.52 1.72 -15.77
N PRO A 256 -27.26 2.80 -15.44
CA PRO A 256 -28.05 2.91 -14.19
C PRO A 256 -29.21 1.91 -14.11
N ALA A 257 -29.92 1.65 -15.18
CA ALA A 257 -31.09 0.76 -15.16
C ALA A 257 -30.71 -0.71 -14.96
N SER A 258 -29.72 -1.19 -15.72
CA SER A 258 -29.28 -2.59 -15.71
C SER A 258 -28.39 -2.92 -14.50
N SER A 259 -27.67 -1.91 -13.96
CA SER A 259 -26.79 -2.12 -12.79
C SER A 259 -27.57 -2.49 -11.52
N HIS A 260 -28.74 -1.89 -11.29
CA HIS A 260 -29.57 -2.22 -10.15
C HIS A 260 -30.11 -3.64 -10.24
N HIS A 261 -30.52 -4.07 -11.44
CA HIS A 261 -30.98 -5.43 -11.69
C HIS A 261 -29.84 -6.44 -11.52
N ALA A 262 -28.65 -6.17 -12.07
CA ALA A 262 -27.47 -7.01 -11.90
C ALA A 262 -27.06 -7.16 -10.42
N LEU A 263 -27.10 -6.10 -9.63
CA LEU A 263 -26.85 -6.15 -8.20
C LEU A 263 -27.87 -7.01 -7.46
N GLY A 264 -29.15 -6.94 -7.86
CA GLY A 264 -30.22 -7.81 -7.38
C GLY A 264 -29.91 -9.28 -7.67
N GLN A 265 -29.55 -9.60 -8.92
CA GLN A 265 -29.19 -10.94 -9.33
C GLN A 265 -27.96 -11.50 -8.59
N VAL A 266 -26.93 -10.69 -8.37
CA VAL A 266 -25.77 -11.08 -7.54
C VAL A 266 -26.22 -11.49 -6.14
N LYS A 267 -27.06 -10.67 -5.51
CA LYS A 267 -27.57 -10.96 -4.16
C LYS A 267 -28.42 -12.23 -4.12
N GLU A 268 -29.27 -12.41 -5.10
CA GLU A 268 -30.18 -13.55 -5.21
C GLU A 268 -29.42 -14.88 -5.37
N VAL A 269 -28.50 -14.96 -6.35
CA VAL A 269 -27.69 -16.13 -6.65
C VAL A 269 -26.84 -16.56 -5.43
N ILE A 270 -26.22 -15.61 -4.73
CA ILE A 270 -25.42 -15.93 -3.52
C ILE A 270 -26.33 -16.40 -2.40
N SER A 271 -27.50 -15.75 -2.21
CA SER A 271 -28.45 -16.12 -1.16
C SER A 271 -29.01 -17.53 -1.33
N GLU A 272 -29.33 -17.96 -2.56
CA GLU A 272 -29.80 -19.29 -2.89
C GLU A 272 -28.77 -20.37 -2.50
N VAL A 273 -27.48 -20.13 -2.83
CA VAL A 273 -26.42 -21.08 -2.48
C VAL A 273 -26.18 -21.16 -0.96
N LEU A 274 -26.25 -20.03 -0.25
CA LEU A 274 -26.12 -20.01 1.21
C LEU A 274 -27.29 -20.73 1.88
N GLN A 275 -28.51 -20.55 1.38
CA GLN A 275 -29.72 -21.26 1.87
C GLN A 275 -29.60 -22.77 1.63
N ALA A 276 -29.17 -23.18 0.43
CA ALA A 276 -28.91 -24.58 0.11
C ALA A 276 -27.83 -25.18 1.02
N ALA A 277 -26.75 -24.48 1.27
CA ALA A 277 -25.71 -24.91 2.19
C ALA A 277 -26.21 -25.05 3.64
N ALA A 278 -27.06 -24.13 4.11
CA ALA A 278 -27.69 -24.21 5.43
C ALA A 278 -28.69 -25.38 5.55
N ALA A 279 -29.46 -25.65 4.48
CA ALA A 279 -30.48 -26.72 4.45
C ALA A 279 -29.88 -28.14 4.37
N THR A 280 -28.70 -28.30 3.71
CA THR A 280 -28.09 -29.63 3.53
C THR A 280 -27.73 -30.28 4.86
N ASN A 281 -27.40 -29.51 5.86
CA ASN A 281 -26.99 -29.95 7.18
C ASN A 281 -28.16 -30.19 8.16
N GLU A 282 -29.40 -29.81 7.81
CA GLU A 282 -30.57 -30.18 8.63
C GLU A 282 -30.84 -31.65 8.69
N LYS A 283 -30.49 -32.40 7.63
CA LYS A 283 -30.67 -33.83 7.53
C LYS A 283 -29.65 -34.64 8.32
N LYS A 284 -28.51 -34.04 8.69
CA LYS A 284 -27.44 -34.67 9.50
C LYS A 284 -27.58 -34.22 10.96
N GLN A 285 -28.24 -34.99 11.76
CA GLN A 285 -28.63 -34.72 13.17
C GLN A 285 -27.47 -34.57 14.19
N ARG A 286 -26.20 -34.39 13.78
CA ARG A 286 -25.04 -34.47 14.68
C ARG A 286 -23.96 -33.44 14.49
N VAL A 287 -24.29 -32.22 14.03
CA VAL A 287 -23.26 -31.18 13.99
C VAL A 287 -23.43 -30.27 15.20
N ASP A 288 -22.35 -30.04 15.96
CA ASP A 288 -22.31 -29.12 17.07
C ASP A 288 -22.69 -27.71 16.55
N ARG A 289 -23.82 -27.18 17.01
CA ARG A 289 -24.33 -25.87 16.61
C ARG A 289 -23.47 -24.77 17.25
N CYS A 290 -22.98 -23.84 16.47
CA CYS A 290 -22.33 -22.66 16.96
C CYS A 290 -23.22 -21.42 16.81
N VAL A 291 -23.55 -20.80 17.94
CA VAL A 291 -24.37 -19.57 17.98
C VAL A 291 -23.51 -18.32 17.79
N TRP A 292 -22.29 -18.36 18.29
CA TRP A 292 -21.35 -17.22 18.30
C TRP A 292 -20.19 -17.38 17.32
N CYS A 293 -20.47 -18.04 16.18
CA CYS A 293 -19.50 -18.23 15.10
C CYS A 293 -19.82 -17.34 13.92
N TYR A 294 -18.79 -16.94 13.20
CA TYR A 294 -18.93 -16.26 11.92
C TYR A 294 -18.01 -16.88 10.87
N GLN A 295 -18.33 -16.68 9.61
CA GLN A 295 -17.50 -17.14 8.49
C GLN A 295 -17.49 -16.11 7.40
N LEU A 296 -16.28 -15.69 6.98
CA LEU A 296 -16.09 -14.89 5.78
C LEU A 296 -15.85 -15.83 4.60
N LEU A 297 -16.64 -15.68 3.54
CA LEU A 297 -16.60 -16.48 2.32
C LEU A 297 -16.24 -15.62 1.13
N THR A 298 -15.49 -16.19 0.18
CA THR A 298 -15.25 -15.60 -1.13
C THR A 298 -16.06 -16.33 -2.18
N PHE A 299 -16.95 -15.61 -2.88
CA PHE A 299 -17.70 -16.11 -4.02
C PHE A 299 -17.05 -15.60 -5.30
N THR A 300 -16.60 -16.49 -6.17
CA THR A 300 -16.14 -16.14 -7.51
C THR A 300 -17.30 -16.24 -8.49
N LEU A 301 -17.73 -15.10 -8.99
CA LEU A 301 -18.81 -14.94 -9.94
C LEU A 301 -18.26 -14.71 -11.35
N MET A 302 -18.88 -15.34 -12.34
CA MET A 302 -18.54 -15.15 -13.77
C MET A 302 -19.74 -14.55 -14.49
N PHE A 303 -19.51 -13.40 -15.13
CA PHE A 303 -20.43 -12.78 -16.08
C PHE A 303 -20.01 -13.16 -17.50
N SER A 304 -20.88 -13.85 -18.25
CA SER A 304 -20.65 -14.30 -19.62
C SER A 304 -21.67 -13.64 -20.55
N ARG A 305 -21.52 -12.34 -20.83
CA ARG A 305 -22.46 -11.56 -21.63
C ARG A 305 -23.91 -11.53 -21.11
N SER A 306 -24.09 -11.88 -19.84
CA SER A 306 -25.37 -11.88 -19.14
C SER A 306 -25.33 -10.93 -17.95
N VAL A 307 -26.48 -10.39 -17.57
CA VAL A 307 -26.66 -9.58 -16.36
C VAL A 307 -26.72 -10.46 -15.11
N THR A 308 -27.11 -11.73 -15.29
CA THR A 308 -27.13 -12.73 -14.22
C THR A 308 -25.79 -13.45 -14.15
N PRO A 309 -25.04 -13.36 -13.04
CA PRO A 309 -23.77 -14.08 -12.89
C PRO A 309 -24.00 -15.55 -12.59
N VAL A 310 -22.95 -16.33 -12.85
CA VAL A 310 -22.86 -17.74 -12.47
C VAL A 310 -21.78 -17.88 -11.38
N ILE A 311 -22.05 -18.61 -10.30
CA ILE A 311 -21.04 -18.93 -9.29
C ILE A 311 -20.13 -20.03 -9.84
N VAL A 312 -18.83 -19.74 -9.84
CA VAL A 312 -17.79 -20.66 -10.31
C VAL A 312 -17.13 -21.38 -9.14
N GLN A 313 -16.89 -20.65 -8.05
CA GLN A 313 -16.18 -21.16 -6.88
C GLN A 313 -16.67 -20.47 -5.61
N VAL A 314 -16.62 -21.18 -4.48
CA VAL A 314 -16.83 -20.62 -3.14
C VAL A 314 -15.67 -21.08 -2.26
N ASP A 315 -14.93 -20.12 -1.72
CA ASP A 315 -13.81 -20.36 -0.81
C ASP A 315 -14.17 -19.93 0.62
N THR A 316 -13.69 -20.69 1.59
CA THR A 316 -13.86 -20.39 3.01
C THR A 316 -12.81 -19.42 3.55
N ASP A 317 -11.88 -19.00 2.72
CA ASP A 317 -10.84 -18.00 2.99
C ASP A 317 -11.01 -16.78 2.05
N VAL A 318 -10.39 -15.68 2.40
CA VAL A 318 -10.30 -14.52 1.48
C VAL A 318 -9.28 -14.84 0.40
N THR A 319 -9.77 -15.19 -0.79
CA THR A 319 -8.95 -15.53 -1.95
C THR A 319 -9.12 -14.50 -3.06
N PHE A 320 -8.06 -14.34 -3.85
CA PHE A 320 -8.07 -13.60 -5.11
C PHE A 320 -7.91 -14.62 -6.23
N SER A 321 -8.55 -14.42 -7.37
CA SER A 321 -8.67 -15.41 -8.46
C SER A 321 -7.34 -15.80 -9.11
N ASP A 322 -6.25 -15.11 -8.84
CA ASP A 322 -4.94 -15.45 -9.37
C ASP A 322 -3.99 -15.89 -8.25
N ARG A 323 -3.60 -17.18 -8.24
CA ARG A 323 -2.64 -17.75 -7.29
C ARG A 323 -1.23 -17.11 -7.35
N ARG A 324 -1.02 -16.13 -8.25
CA ARG A 324 0.22 -15.35 -8.35
C ARG A 324 0.13 -13.99 -7.68
N ASP A 325 -0.99 -13.68 -7.03
CA ASP A 325 -1.22 -12.37 -6.42
C ASP A 325 -0.69 -12.25 -4.98
N ASP A 326 0.61 -12.48 -4.82
CA ASP A 326 1.38 -11.83 -3.76
C ASP A 326 1.69 -10.35 -4.12
N THR A 327 0.79 -9.71 -4.88
CA THR A 327 0.96 -8.29 -5.22
C THR A 327 0.61 -7.45 -3.99
N PHE A 328 1.36 -6.38 -3.80
CA PHE A 328 1.15 -5.42 -2.71
C PHE A 328 -0.30 -4.88 -2.67
N ASP A 329 -0.91 -4.61 -3.83
CA ASP A 329 -2.29 -4.11 -3.92
C ASP A 329 -3.32 -5.18 -3.53
N GLY A 330 -3.11 -6.43 -3.91
CA GLY A 330 -3.92 -7.56 -3.49
C GLY A 330 -3.87 -7.74 -1.97
N GLN A 331 -2.69 -7.69 -1.38
CA GLN A 331 -2.50 -7.78 0.07
C GLN A 331 -3.22 -6.64 0.81
N ILE A 332 -3.12 -5.39 0.33
CA ILE A 332 -3.83 -4.25 0.93
C ILE A 332 -5.35 -4.46 0.89
N THR A 333 -5.88 -4.94 -0.22
CA THR A 333 -7.32 -5.19 -0.36
C THR A 333 -7.79 -6.28 0.59
N LYS A 334 -7.02 -7.36 0.73
CA LYS A 334 -7.28 -8.43 1.70
C LYS A 334 -7.28 -7.89 3.13
N ASP A 335 -6.29 -7.11 3.47
CA ASP A 335 -6.14 -6.49 4.79
C ASP A 335 -7.35 -5.61 5.13
N LEU A 336 -7.81 -4.79 4.17
CA LEU A 336 -8.99 -3.93 4.37
C LEU A 336 -10.26 -4.74 4.61
N ILE A 337 -10.49 -5.82 3.85
CA ILE A 337 -11.66 -6.67 4.02
C ILE A 337 -11.65 -7.37 5.39
N LEU A 338 -10.49 -7.88 5.81
CA LEU A 338 -10.34 -8.53 7.11
C LEU A 338 -10.51 -7.55 8.27
N GLU A 339 -9.93 -6.34 8.15
CA GLU A 339 -10.08 -5.28 9.14
C GLU A 339 -11.54 -4.80 9.25
N ASP A 340 -12.22 -4.59 8.12
CA ASP A 340 -13.65 -4.22 8.08
C ASP A 340 -14.52 -5.31 8.72
N THR A 341 -14.16 -6.59 8.49
CA THR A 341 -14.84 -7.73 9.10
C THR A 341 -14.71 -7.72 10.62
N LEU A 342 -13.49 -7.56 11.14
CA LEU A 342 -13.26 -7.50 12.59
C LEU A 342 -13.95 -6.28 13.21
N ASN A 343 -13.82 -5.11 12.60
CA ASN A 343 -14.47 -3.88 13.04
C ASN A 343 -16.00 -4.07 13.12
N PHE A 344 -16.61 -4.62 12.06
CA PHE A 344 -18.05 -4.86 12.02
C PHE A 344 -18.51 -5.82 13.13
N LEU A 345 -17.81 -6.93 13.30
CA LEU A 345 -18.16 -7.93 14.31
C LEU A 345 -17.95 -7.42 15.74
N LEU A 346 -16.78 -6.81 16.02
CA LEU A 346 -16.40 -6.45 17.38
C LEU A 346 -17.12 -5.19 17.90
N THR A 347 -17.50 -4.27 17.00
CA THR A 347 -18.33 -3.11 17.37
C THR A 347 -19.79 -3.48 17.59
N THR A 348 -20.29 -4.52 16.91
CA THR A 348 -21.69 -4.94 17.03
C THR A 348 -21.92 -6.00 18.13
N HIS A 349 -20.85 -6.65 18.60
CA HIS A 349 -20.93 -7.69 19.61
C HIS A 349 -21.17 -7.10 21.00
N THR A 350 -22.20 -7.59 21.71
CA THR A 350 -22.57 -7.13 23.04
C THR A 350 -21.80 -7.92 24.09
N HIS A 351 -20.87 -7.28 24.79
CA HIS A 351 -20.17 -7.87 25.93
C HIS A 351 -21.03 -7.73 27.21
N LEU A 352 -21.80 -8.75 27.55
CA LEU A 352 -22.38 -8.85 28.89
C LEU A 352 -21.34 -9.46 29.83
N SER A 353 -20.78 -8.64 30.74
CA SER A 353 -20.03 -9.17 31.87
C SER A 353 -21.01 -9.94 32.78
N SER A 354 -20.65 -11.19 33.05
CA SER A 354 -21.32 -12.04 34.04
C SER A 354 -21.14 -11.48 35.45
N GLY A 355 -21.99 -10.53 35.83
CA GLY A 355 -21.87 -9.87 37.12
C GLY A 355 -23.13 -9.15 37.52
N ARG A 356 -24.19 -9.92 37.77
CA ARG A 356 -25.22 -9.77 38.84
C ARG A 356 -26.27 -10.87 38.63
N GLN A 357 -26.11 -11.93 39.38
CA GLN A 357 -27.25 -12.69 39.82
C GLN A 357 -28.06 -11.73 40.68
N THR A 358 -29.14 -11.17 40.18
CA THR A 358 -30.22 -10.71 41.00
C THR A 358 -30.87 -11.97 41.53
N GLU A 359 -30.54 -12.28 42.79
CA GLU A 359 -31.32 -13.21 43.60
C GLU A 359 -32.76 -12.70 43.64
N GLY A 360 -33.65 -13.46 43.04
CA GLY A 360 -35.06 -13.22 43.15
C GLY A 360 -35.86 -13.87 42.02
N GLN A 361 -36.32 -15.10 42.28
CA GLN A 361 -37.51 -15.76 41.76
C GLN A 361 -37.38 -16.78 40.63
N THR A 362 -37.60 -17.97 41.10
CA THR A 362 -38.39 -19.10 40.58
C THR A 362 -37.82 -19.97 39.48
N GLU A 363 -37.50 -21.19 39.93
CA GLU A 363 -37.44 -22.41 39.15
C GLU A 363 -38.73 -22.58 38.35
N ASP A 364 -38.76 -22.16 37.09
CA ASP A 364 -39.57 -22.72 36.02
C ASP A 364 -39.07 -22.12 34.71
N GLY A 365 -38.84 -22.86 33.66
CA GLY A 365 -38.18 -22.52 32.37
C GLY A 365 -38.38 -21.09 31.89
N GLY A 366 -37.59 -20.16 32.45
CA GLY A 366 -37.87 -18.75 32.38
C GLY A 366 -37.51 -18.12 31.06
N CYS A 367 -38.47 -17.70 30.32
CA CYS A 367 -38.26 -16.77 29.21
C CYS A 367 -38.21 -15.32 29.72
N ARG A 368 -37.40 -14.50 29.08
CA ARG A 368 -37.40 -13.04 29.29
C ARG A 368 -38.65 -12.47 28.65
N GLN A 369 -39.58 -11.99 29.49
CA GLN A 369 -40.79 -11.35 29.03
C GLN A 369 -40.51 -9.88 28.69
N THR A 370 -40.39 -9.57 27.39
CA THR A 370 -40.18 -8.22 26.88
C THR A 370 -41.40 -7.84 26.06
N ASP A 371 -42.18 -6.88 26.53
CA ASP A 371 -43.37 -6.34 25.85
C ASP A 371 -44.42 -7.37 25.34
N GLY A 372 -44.55 -8.52 26.03
CA GLY A 372 -45.48 -9.57 25.67
C GLY A 372 -44.90 -10.64 24.74
N LEU A 373 -43.63 -10.60 24.43
CA LEU A 373 -42.85 -11.66 23.76
C LEU A 373 -42.07 -12.43 24.81
N CYS A 374 -42.09 -13.74 24.69
CA CYS A 374 -41.28 -14.63 25.52
C CYS A 374 -40.11 -15.14 24.71
N LEU A 375 -38.90 -14.63 24.96
CA LEU A 375 -37.67 -14.97 24.28
C LEU A 375 -36.65 -15.55 25.28
N SER A 376 -35.90 -16.54 24.86
CA SER A 376 -34.69 -16.92 25.61
C SER A 376 -33.69 -15.77 25.61
N GLU A 377 -32.80 -15.74 26.60
CA GLU A 377 -31.80 -14.69 26.67
C GLU A 377 -30.86 -14.69 25.46
N ASP A 378 -30.54 -15.87 24.93
CA ASP A 378 -29.72 -15.99 23.72
C ASP A 378 -30.45 -15.46 22.47
N GLU A 379 -31.73 -15.73 22.31
CA GLU A 379 -32.55 -15.16 21.23
C GLU A 379 -32.64 -13.64 21.32
N PHE A 380 -32.81 -13.09 22.52
CA PHE A 380 -32.81 -11.64 22.72
C PHE A 380 -31.46 -11.02 22.32
N LEU A 381 -30.34 -11.61 22.76
CA LEU A 381 -29.02 -11.11 22.42
C LEU A 381 -28.71 -11.21 20.92
N LEU A 382 -29.14 -12.28 20.26
CA LEU A 382 -29.02 -12.43 18.80
C LEU A 382 -29.79 -11.34 18.06
N LEU A 383 -31.03 -11.06 18.47
CA LEU A 383 -31.84 -10.01 17.85
C LEU A 383 -31.25 -8.63 18.12
N HIS A 384 -30.73 -8.39 19.30
CA HIS A 384 -30.02 -7.14 19.62
C HIS A 384 -28.72 -6.98 18.81
N GLN A 385 -27.93 -8.04 18.66
CA GLN A 385 -26.73 -8.01 17.81
C GLN A 385 -27.11 -7.74 16.35
N PHE A 386 -28.13 -8.40 15.83
CA PHE A 386 -28.60 -8.17 14.47
C PHE A 386 -29.09 -6.73 14.27
N GLN A 387 -29.86 -6.18 15.22
CA GLN A 387 -30.31 -4.80 15.19
C GLN A 387 -29.11 -3.82 15.13
N ARG A 388 -28.05 -4.06 15.93
CA ARG A 388 -26.81 -3.27 15.88
C ARG A 388 -26.11 -3.41 14.52
N GLN A 389 -26.04 -4.60 13.95
CA GLN A 389 -25.49 -4.83 12.62
C GLN A 389 -26.23 -4.06 11.52
N MET A 390 -27.56 -3.92 11.65
CA MET A 390 -28.39 -3.16 10.72
C MET A 390 -28.24 -1.64 10.85
N THR A 391 -27.96 -1.14 12.04
CA THR A 391 -27.84 0.31 12.33
C THR A 391 -26.42 0.84 12.22
N THR A 392 -25.40 -0.02 12.29
CA THR A 392 -23.98 0.38 12.20
C THR A 392 -23.62 0.71 10.76
N GLN A 393 -23.11 1.93 10.54
CA GLN A 393 -22.55 2.31 9.24
C GLN A 393 -21.23 1.56 9.01
N SER A 394 -21.18 0.70 8.01
CA SER A 394 -20.04 -0.17 7.72
C SER A 394 -19.86 -0.42 6.23
N ALA A 395 -18.76 -1.08 5.86
CA ALA A 395 -18.54 -1.56 4.51
C ALA A 395 -19.44 -2.74 4.10
N PHE A 396 -20.19 -3.29 5.05
CA PHE A 396 -21.09 -4.43 4.85
C PHE A 396 -22.55 -3.98 4.66
N GLN A 397 -23.23 -4.62 3.71
CA GLN A 397 -24.65 -4.44 3.43
C GLN A 397 -25.38 -5.76 3.66
N LEU A 398 -26.59 -5.71 4.21
CA LEU A 398 -27.41 -6.89 4.38
C LEU A 398 -27.60 -7.62 3.04
N LEU A 399 -27.31 -8.91 3.03
CA LEU A 399 -27.49 -9.81 1.90
C LEU A 399 -28.72 -10.71 2.12
N TYR A 400 -28.79 -11.36 3.28
CA TYR A 400 -29.89 -12.25 3.64
C TYR A 400 -30.20 -12.11 5.14
N PRO A 401 -31.49 -12.08 5.57
CA PRO A 401 -32.69 -12.21 4.75
C PRO A 401 -32.90 -11.03 3.78
N SER A 402 -33.39 -11.34 2.56
CA SER A 402 -33.69 -10.31 1.59
C SER A 402 -35.06 -9.67 1.90
N SER A 403 -35.09 -8.33 1.85
CA SER A 403 -36.36 -7.61 1.86
C SER A 403 -36.97 -7.66 0.46
N SER A 404 -37.71 -8.74 0.15
CA SER A 404 -38.64 -8.61 -0.97
C SER A 404 -39.76 -7.67 -0.55
N SER A 405 -40.03 -6.63 -1.32
CA SER A 405 -41.12 -5.65 -1.06
C SER A 405 -42.50 -6.29 -0.87
N SER A 406 -42.70 -7.53 -1.34
CA SER A 406 -43.85 -8.37 -1.09
C SER A 406 -43.96 -8.88 0.35
N SER A 407 -42.82 -9.08 1.05
CA SER A 407 -42.86 -9.57 2.45
C SER A 407 -43.17 -8.48 3.45
N CYS A 408 -42.85 -7.21 3.15
CA CYS A 408 -43.13 -6.07 4.01
C CYS A 408 -44.52 -5.49 3.79
N SER A 409 -45.20 -5.76 2.66
CA SER A 409 -46.50 -5.23 2.29
C SER A 409 -47.68 -6.19 2.51
N SER A 410 -47.41 -7.48 2.85
CA SER A 410 -48.48 -8.49 2.98
C SER A 410 -49.19 -8.51 4.32
N SER A 411 -48.97 -7.53 5.21
CA SER A 411 -49.66 -7.44 6.50
C SER A 411 -51.00 -6.67 6.48
N SER A 412 -51.44 -6.17 5.32
CA SER A 412 -52.65 -5.31 5.23
C SER A 412 -53.75 -5.75 4.25
N SER A 413 -53.66 -6.92 3.64
CA SER A 413 -54.80 -7.36 2.77
C SER A 413 -54.92 -8.88 2.74
N SER A 414 -55.68 -9.43 3.65
CA SER A 414 -56.36 -10.72 3.46
C SER A 414 -57.86 -10.55 3.66
N SER A 415 -58.54 -10.22 2.59
CA SER A 415 -59.99 -10.45 2.47
C SER A 415 -60.21 -11.36 1.27
N SER A 416 -61.01 -12.35 1.57
CA SER A 416 -61.77 -13.23 0.69
C SER A 416 -61.11 -14.43 0.03
N SER A 417 -61.25 -15.62 0.67
CA SER A 417 -62.11 -16.64 0.11
C SER A 417 -62.36 -17.80 1.12
N SER A 418 -63.58 -18.11 1.29
CA SER A 418 -64.28 -19.08 2.09
C SER A 418 -63.66 -20.47 2.11
N SER A 419 -63.58 -21.07 3.30
CA SER A 419 -64.24 -22.34 3.61
C SER A 419 -64.14 -22.70 5.12
N TYR A 420 -65.20 -23.11 5.63
CA TYR A 420 -65.62 -23.62 6.93
C TYR A 420 -64.59 -24.41 7.77
N TYR A 421 -64.75 -24.23 9.05
CA TYR A 421 -64.52 -25.06 10.27
C TYR A 421 -63.33 -24.73 11.17
N SER A 422 -63.75 -24.47 12.39
CA SER A 422 -63.13 -24.73 13.70
C SER A 422 -62.27 -23.64 14.33
N SER A 423 -62.95 -23.01 15.28
CA SER A 423 -62.44 -22.20 16.39
C SER A 423 -61.34 -22.90 17.20
N SER A 424 -60.17 -22.39 17.16
CA SER A 424 -59.27 -22.30 18.32
C SER A 424 -58.20 -21.27 17.98
N SER A 425 -58.35 -20.07 18.55
CA SER A 425 -57.35 -19.00 18.49
C SER A 425 -56.15 -19.33 19.41
N SER A 426 -55.22 -20.11 18.90
CA SER A 426 -53.87 -20.16 19.43
C SER A 426 -53.00 -19.32 18.50
N SER A 427 -52.74 -18.09 18.91
CA SER A 427 -51.69 -17.26 18.28
C SER A 427 -50.36 -18.03 18.37
N ARG A 428 -49.83 -18.53 17.22
CA ARG A 428 -48.49 -19.09 17.15
C ARG A 428 -47.49 -18.06 17.70
N PRO A 429 -46.61 -18.47 18.61
CA PRO A 429 -45.54 -17.58 19.06
C PRO A 429 -44.69 -17.18 17.85
N LEU A 430 -44.34 -15.89 17.75
CA LEU A 430 -43.49 -15.33 16.71
C LEU A 430 -42.08 -16.00 16.79
N SER A 431 -41.63 -16.55 15.68
CA SER A 431 -40.32 -17.14 15.61
C SER A 431 -39.24 -16.05 15.53
N VAL A 432 -37.99 -16.36 15.90
CA VAL A 432 -36.84 -15.47 15.75
C VAL A 432 -36.67 -15.01 14.30
N SER A 433 -36.93 -15.88 13.32
CA SER A 433 -36.91 -15.55 11.89
C SER A 433 -37.95 -14.50 11.52
N ASP A 434 -39.18 -14.57 12.08
CA ASP A 434 -40.23 -13.57 11.85
C ASP A 434 -39.85 -12.22 12.44
N LEU A 435 -39.18 -12.21 13.60
CA LEU A 435 -38.72 -11.00 14.26
C LEU A 435 -37.58 -10.34 13.47
N LEU A 436 -36.63 -11.11 12.91
CA LEU A 436 -35.58 -10.59 12.03
C LEU A 436 -36.18 -9.85 10.81
N ILE A 437 -37.12 -10.49 10.10
CA ILE A 437 -37.80 -9.88 8.94
C ILE A 437 -38.50 -8.58 9.34
N ARG A 438 -39.17 -8.54 10.48
CA ARG A 438 -39.87 -7.36 10.97
C ARG A 438 -38.93 -6.23 11.37
N ILE A 439 -37.76 -6.53 11.94
CA ILE A 439 -36.68 -5.54 12.20
C ILE A 439 -36.19 -4.94 10.88
N ILE A 440 -35.99 -5.74 9.85
CA ILE A 440 -35.59 -5.27 8.51
C ILE A 440 -36.64 -4.32 7.95
N CYS A 441 -37.91 -4.75 7.94
CA CYS A 441 -39.01 -3.93 7.42
C CYS A 441 -39.15 -2.59 8.16
N TYR A 442 -38.94 -2.57 9.47
CA TYR A 442 -38.95 -1.33 10.26
C TYR A 442 -37.90 -0.33 9.82
N TYR A 443 -36.64 -0.75 9.68
CA TYR A 443 -35.55 0.15 9.29
C TYR A 443 -35.63 0.56 7.82
N GLU A 444 -36.12 -0.30 6.91
CA GLU A 444 -36.32 0.06 5.51
C GLU A 444 -37.43 1.09 5.32
N LEU A 445 -38.53 0.97 6.07
CA LEU A 445 -39.56 1.97 6.06
C LEU A 445 -39.04 3.32 6.54
N GLN A 446 -38.21 3.37 7.56
CA GLN A 446 -37.59 4.61 8.03
C GLN A 446 -36.66 5.25 6.97
N LYS A 447 -35.85 4.47 6.26
CA LYS A 447 -35.03 4.98 5.15
C LYS A 447 -35.86 5.60 4.04
N ASN A 448 -36.94 4.96 3.65
CA ASN A 448 -37.84 5.46 2.60
C ASN A 448 -38.64 6.72 3.02
N PHE A 449 -38.85 6.94 4.31
CA PHE A 449 -39.44 8.19 4.82
C PHE A 449 -38.43 9.34 4.84
N SER A 450 -37.17 9.09 5.16
CA SER A 450 -36.10 10.11 5.14
C SER A 450 -35.78 10.58 3.74
N SER A 451 -35.79 9.69 2.73
CA SER A 451 -35.53 10.04 1.33
C SER A 451 -36.69 10.78 0.64
N ARG A 452 -37.92 10.75 1.20
CA ARG A 452 -39.07 11.50 0.68
C ARG A 452 -39.21 12.91 1.26
N SER A 453 -38.50 13.26 2.31
CA SER A 453 -38.53 14.60 2.91
C SER A 453 -37.59 15.61 2.25
N ASP A 454 -36.65 15.13 1.40
CA ASP A 454 -35.68 16.01 0.70
C ASP A 454 -36.14 16.43 -0.72
N ASP A 455 -37.29 15.89 -1.23
CA ASP A 455 -37.79 16.18 -2.58
C ASP A 455 -38.87 17.28 -2.70
N THR A 456 -39.12 18.04 -1.62
CA THR A 456 -40.08 19.13 -1.66
C THR A 456 -39.49 20.50 -1.39
N ASP A 457 -38.53 20.93 -2.22
CA ASP A 457 -38.27 22.35 -2.47
C ASP A 457 -37.18 22.50 -3.56
N ALA A 458 -37.61 22.53 -4.83
CA ALA A 458 -36.99 23.32 -5.90
C ALA A 458 -37.60 22.98 -7.27
N SER A 459 -38.70 23.67 -7.58
CA SER A 459 -39.09 23.87 -8.97
C SER A 459 -38.67 25.27 -9.38
N THR A 460 -37.68 25.42 -10.21
CA THR A 460 -37.61 26.50 -11.23
C THR A 460 -36.65 26.16 -12.34
N ASN A 461 -37.18 26.28 -13.54
CA ASN A 461 -36.60 26.08 -14.86
C ASN A 461 -35.22 26.66 -15.12
N GLN A 462 -34.37 25.93 -15.86
CA GLN A 462 -33.70 26.42 -17.07
C GLN A 462 -33.00 25.30 -17.83
N GLU A 463 -33.14 25.32 -19.14
CA GLU A 463 -32.64 24.39 -20.15
C GLU A 463 -31.15 24.51 -20.49
N PRO A 464 -30.58 23.64 -21.37
CA PRO A 464 -29.27 23.02 -21.19
C PRO A 464 -28.16 23.66 -22.06
N GLY A 465 -26.96 23.61 -21.54
CA GLY A 465 -25.73 23.91 -22.26
C GLY A 465 -24.70 22.80 -22.03
N GLU A 466 -24.32 22.17 -23.12
CA GLU A 466 -23.27 21.14 -23.19
C GLU A 466 -21.92 21.62 -22.65
N SER A 467 -21.25 20.81 -21.90
CA SER A 467 -19.89 20.27 -22.21
C SER A 467 -19.24 19.52 -21.06
N SER A 468 -18.79 18.32 -21.41
CA SER A 468 -17.63 17.55 -20.91
C SER A 468 -17.41 17.35 -19.40
N GLN A 469 -17.78 16.13 -18.96
CA GLN A 469 -16.93 15.09 -18.36
C GLN A 469 -15.87 15.53 -17.32
N ASP A 470 -16.20 15.28 -16.03
CA ASP A 470 -15.45 14.33 -15.23
C ASP A 470 -16.28 13.99 -13.98
N GLY A 471 -16.41 12.70 -13.70
CA GLY A 471 -17.33 12.16 -12.70
C GLY A 471 -17.09 12.68 -11.28
N ALA A 472 -17.91 13.59 -10.83
CA ALA A 472 -18.00 13.99 -9.44
C ALA A 472 -18.87 13.00 -8.65
N ALA A 473 -18.23 12.06 -7.97
CA ALA A 473 -18.85 11.32 -6.88
C ALA A 473 -19.01 12.25 -5.67
N GLY A 474 -20.23 12.28 -5.13
CA GLY A 474 -20.75 12.99 -3.98
C GLY A 474 -19.78 13.81 -3.11
N GLY A 475 -19.88 15.12 -3.16
CA GLY A 475 -19.08 16.06 -2.38
C GLY A 475 -19.49 16.10 -0.91
N GLY A 476 -19.00 15.15 -0.11
CA GLY A 476 -18.93 15.28 1.33
C GLY A 476 -17.59 15.93 1.70
N SER A 477 -17.62 16.96 2.54
CA SER A 477 -16.41 17.57 3.14
C SER A 477 -15.62 16.53 3.92
N CYS A 478 -14.28 16.64 3.94
CA CYS A 478 -13.37 15.80 4.72
C CYS A 478 -13.53 16.11 6.23
N VAL A 479 -14.47 15.43 6.90
CA VAL A 479 -14.81 15.67 8.31
C VAL A 479 -13.78 15.03 9.25
N ASP A 480 -13.25 13.85 8.90
CA ASP A 480 -12.23 13.17 9.70
C ASP A 480 -10.93 13.04 8.91
N PRO A 481 -9.97 13.98 9.08
CA PRO A 481 -8.73 14.01 8.33
C PRO A 481 -7.65 13.10 8.90
N HIS A 482 -8.01 11.93 9.41
CA HIS A 482 -7.07 10.96 9.93
C HIS A 482 -6.79 9.84 8.94
N LEU A 483 -5.59 9.24 9.06
CA LEU A 483 -5.28 8.01 8.37
C LEU A 483 -5.84 6.82 9.15
N ARG A 484 -6.42 5.87 8.44
CA ARG A 484 -6.81 4.57 8.94
C ARG A 484 -5.58 3.67 9.12
N GLN A 485 -4.66 3.68 8.12
CA GLN A 485 -3.45 2.88 8.12
C GLN A 485 -2.42 3.42 7.13
N ILE A 486 -1.15 3.12 7.39
CA ILE A 486 -0.02 3.31 6.46
C ILE A 486 0.49 1.94 6.05
N TYR A 487 0.25 1.55 4.80
CA TYR A 487 0.79 0.32 4.23
C TYR A 487 2.14 0.57 3.60
N SER A 488 3.04 -0.39 3.70
CA SER A 488 4.39 -0.30 3.13
C SER A 488 4.88 -1.65 2.64
N ASP A 489 5.72 -1.62 1.61
CA ASP A 489 6.43 -2.77 1.07
C ASP A 489 7.92 -2.41 0.85
N PRO A 490 8.86 -3.05 1.55
CA PRO A 490 8.65 -4.05 2.60
C PRO A 490 7.90 -3.48 3.82
N PRO A 491 7.25 -4.34 4.63
CA PRO A 491 6.52 -3.91 5.82
C PRO A 491 7.43 -3.14 6.78
N LEU A 492 7.05 -1.91 7.13
CA LEU A 492 7.78 -1.07 8.09
C LEU A 492 7.25 -1.30 9.50
N THR A 493 8.16 -1.53 10.44
CA THR A 493 7.85 -1.48 11.86
C THR A 493 7.90 -0.03 12.32
N LEU A 494 6.72 0.60 12.48
CA LEU A 494 6.62 1.98 12.90
C LEU A 494 6.85 2.12 14.41
N THR A 495 7.62 3.13 14.80
CA THR A 495 7.86 3.51 16.19
C THR A 495 7.44 4.99 16.37
N PRO A 496 6.45 5.30 17.23
CA PRO A 496 5.59 4.35 17.93
C PRO A 496 4.69 3.54 16.97
N PRO A 497 4.01 2.49 17.43
CA PRO A 497 3.04 1.75 16.62
C PRO A 497 2.01 2.69 16.01
N PHE A 498 1.50 2.34 14.81
CA PHE A 498 0.57 3.21 14.12
C PHE A 498 -0.68 3.50 14.97
N SER A 499 -1.00 4.79 15.09
CA SER A 499 -2.23 5.29 15.68
C SER A 499 -2.67 6.55 14.92
N PRO A 500 -3.96 6.72 14.58
CA PRO A 500 -4.45 7.89 13.85
C PRO A 500 -4.07 9.24 14.49
N GLY A 501 -3.94 9.28 15.80
CA GLY A 501 -3.55 10.49 16.55
C GLY A 501 -2.08 10.85 16.47
N VAL A 502 -1.21 9.88 16.20
CA VAL A 502 0.24 10.09 16.09
C VAL A 502 0.59 10.56 14.68
N LYS A 503 1.35 11.65 14.58
CA LYS A 503 1.69 12.30 13.31
C LYS A 503 3.12 12.08 12.85
N GLN A 504 3.97 11.54 13.71
CA GLN A 504 5.38 11.31 13.41
C GLN A 504 5.79 9.89 13.79
N TYR A 505 6.39 9.21 12.84
CA TYR A 505 6.86 7.84 12.98
C TYR A 505 8.32 7.71 12.57
N ARG A 506 8.98 6.74 13.16
CA ARG A 506 10.30 6.27 12.75
C ARG A 506 10.20 4.78 12.40
N ALA A 507 10.93 4.37 11.36
CA ALA A 507 11.12 2.98 10.98
C ALA A 507 12.59 2.74 10.66
N ASP A 508 13.16 1.66 11.18
CA ASP A 508 14.52 1.25 10.84
C ASP A 508 14.44 0.09 9.83
N VAL A 509 15.22 0.19 8.76
CA VAL A 509 15.29 -0.83 7.71
C VAL A 509 16.73 -1.27 7.49
N THR A 510 16.88 -2.50 7.02
CA THR A 510 18.19 -3.10 6.76
C THR A 510 18.92 -2.43 5.59
N PHE A 511 20.22 -2.59 5.52
CA PHE A 511 21.07 -2.08 4.43
C PHE A 511 20.55 -2.47 3.04
N ASP A 512 19.99 -3.66 2.89
CA ASP A 512 19.49 -4.18 1.61
C ASP A 512 18.19 -3.49 1.14
N THR A 513 17.49 -2.78 2.01
CA THR A 513 16.27 -2.06 1.67
C THR A 513 16.60 -0.75 0.98
N VAL A 514 16.59 -0.73 -0.34
CA VAL A 514 16.91 0.47 -1.14
C VAL A 514 15.68 1.26 -1.55
N MET A 515 14.50 0.64 -1.42
CA MET A 515 13.22 1.21 -1.82
C MET A 515 12.13 0.79 -0.86
N VAL A 516 11.24 1.70 -0.54
CA VAL A 516 10.04 1.45 0.25
C VAL A 516 8.84 1.99 -0.52
N ARG A 517 7.89 1.12 -0.82
CA ARG A 517 6.59 1.54 -1.37
C ARG A 517 5.67 1.92 -0.22
N ILE A 518 5.00 3.06 -0.32
CA ILE A 518 4.05 3.52 0.69
C ILE A 518 2.69 3.79 0.06
N ARG A 519 1.65 3.30 0.74
CA ARG A 519 0.25 3.58 0.42
C ARG A 519 -0.52 3.86 1.70
N PRO A 520 -0.76 5.12 2.04
CA PRO A 520 -1.62 5.48 3.16
C PRO A 520 -3.09 5.38 2.77
N VAL A 521 -3.94 5.03 3.73
CA VAL A 521 -5.39 4.92 3.55
C VAL A 521 -6.08 5.84 4.56
N PRO A 522 -6.97 6.77 4.11
CA PRO A 522 -7.70 7.66 5.01
C PRO A 522 -8.85 6.93 5.71
N VAL A 523 -9.29 7.42 6.86
CA VAL A 523 -10.48 6.94 7.57
C VAL A 523 -11.73 7.23 6.76
N SER A 524 -11.89 8.47 6.31
CA SER A 524 -13.04 8.90 5.51
C SER A 524 -12.74 8.83 4.01
N SER A 525 -13.66 8.28 3.23
CA SER A 525 -13.57 8.26 1.78
C SER A 525 -13.72 9.65 1.14
N ALA A 526 -14.24 10.64 1.87
CA ALA A 526 -14.31 12.03 1.46
C ALA A 526 -12.93 12.72 1.53
N CYS A 527 -12.01 12.24 2.40
CA CYS A 527 -10.65 12.73 2.47
C CYS A 527 -9.79 12.11 1.37
N ARG A 528 -8.86 12.89 0.84
CA ARG A 528 -7.85 12.41 -0.10
C ARG A 528 -6.51 12.32 0.60
N VAL A 529 -5.61 11.52 0.03
CA VAL A 529 -4.25 11.39 0.55
C VAL A 529 -3.29 11.63 -0.59
N HIS A 530 -2.29 12.47 -0.33
CA HIS A 530 -1.22 12.80 -1.25
C HIS A 530 0.13 12.64 -0.55
N LEU A 531 1.13 12.22 -1.30
CA LEU A 531 2.48 12.06 -0.81
C LEU A 531 3.32 13.26 -1.24
N ASP A 532 4.04 13.84 -0.28
CA ASP A 532 4.97 14.97 -0.37
C ASP A 532 4.35 16.32 -0.76
N GLU A 533 3.38 16.35 -1.66
CA GLU A 533 2.73 17.56 -2.20
C GLU A 533 1.20 17.43 -2.20
N HIS A 534 0.48 18.58 -2.22
CA HIS A 534 -1.00 18.58 -2.20
C HIS A 534 -1.63 17.96 -3.46
N ARG A 535 -0.87 17.75 -4.52
CA ARG A 535 -1.26 17.04 -5.74
C ARG A 535 -0.36 15.85 -6.03
N GLY A 536 0.38 15.40 -5.03
CA GLY A 536 1.26 14.24 -5.11
C GLY A 536 0.49 12.92 -5.33
N PRO A 537 1.19 11.84 -5.65
CA PRO A 537 0.57 10.54 -5.86
C PRO A 537 -0.04 10.00 -4.56
N ARG A 538 -1.03 9.11 -4.68
CA ARG A 538 -1.64 8.41 -3.54
C ARG A 538 -0.80 7.22 -3.06
N MET A 539 0.12 6.76 -3.87
CA MET A 539 1.05 5.68 -3.60
C MET A 539 2.35 5.99 -4.34
N ALA A 540 3.49 5.79 -3.70
CA ALA A 540 4.78 6.01 -4.34
C ALA A 540 5.83 5.02 -3.85
N ASN A 541 6.81 4.77 -4.72
CA ASN A 541 8.03 4.06 -4.40
C ASN A 541 9.08 5.10 -3.98
N TYR A 542 9.53 5.00 -2.75
CA TYR A 542 10.55 5.89 -2.20
C TYR A 542 11.92 5.25 -2.24
N PRO A 543 12.90 5.87 -2.89
CA PRO A 543 14.28 5.46 -2.76
C PRO A 543 14.77 5.82 -1.35
N VAL A 544 15.29 4.82 -0.65
CA VAL A 544 15.81 4.98 0.71
C VAL A 544 17.33 5.02 0.68
N GLY A 545 17.91 6.23 0.80
CA GLY A 545 19.34 6.41 0.93
C GLY A 545 19.88 5.93 2.27
N LEU A 546 21.18 5.79 2.40
CA LEU A 546 21.82 5.47 3.69
C LEU A 546 21.52 6.54 4.74
N GLY A 547 21.14 6.12 5.95
CA GLY A 547 20.69 7.00 7.02
C GLY A 547 19.20 7.34 6.92
N ASN A 548 18.80 8.55 7.29
CA ASN A 548 17.39 8.95 7.37
C ASN A 548 16.84 9.47 6.04
N SER A 549 15.70 8.92 5.63
CA SER A 549 14.85 9.41 4.55
C SER A 549 13.50 9.81 5.12
N ARG A 550 13.00 10.99 4.76
CA ARG A 550 11.72 11.53 5.24
C ARG A 550 10.65 11.35 4.17
N ILE A 551 9.48 10.84 4.57
CA ILE A 551 8.30 10.71 3.74
C ILE A 551 7.18 11.51 4.38
N SER A 552 6.56 12.40 3.62
CA SER A 552 5.45 13.24 4.06
C SER A 552 4.14 12.74 3.46
N ILE A 553 3.12 12.58 4.29
CA ILE A 553 1.80 12.10 3.89
C ILE A 553 0.80 13.21 4.24
N LEU A 554 0.15 13.75 3.24
CA LEU A 554 -0.82 14.83 3.39
C LEU A 554 -2.23 14.26 3.25
N VAL A 555 -3.08 14.54 4.22
CA VAL A 555 -4.52 14.27 4.13
C VAL A 555 -5.20 15.58 3.75
N THR A 556 -5.93 15.59 2.62
CA THR A 556 -6.50 16.79 2.03
C THR A 556 -8.01 16.70 1.89
N ASP A 557 -8.66 17.86 1.90
CA ASP A 557 -10.02 18.04 1.42
C ASP A 557 -9.95 18.62 0.00
N ASP A 558 -10.39 17.84 -0.98
CA ASP A 558 -10.40 18.22 -2.40
C ASP A 558 -11.78 18.74 -2.83
N GLY A 559 -12.70 19.03 -1.91
CA GLY A 559 -14.04 19.54 -2.21
C GLY A 559 -14.07 20.98 -2.75
N GLY A 560 -12.96 21.70 -2.68
CA GLY A 560 -12.81 23.06 -3.19
C GLY A 560 -12.08 23.15 -4.53
N SER A 561 -11.86 24.39 -5.00
CA SER A 561 -11.07 24.63 -6.23
C SER A 561 -9.58 24.25 -6.08
N GLU A 562 -9.07 24.28 -4.86
CA GLU A 562 -7.73 23.82 -4.51
C GLU A 562 -7.78 22.86 -3.32
N PRO A 563 -6.92 21.82 -3.30
CA PRO A 563 -6.82 20.90 -2.16
C PRO A 563 -6.38 21.64 -0.89
N VAL A 564 -7.13 21.48 0.19
CA VAL A 564 -6.77 22.05 1.50
C VAL A 564 -6.12 20.95 2.34
N VAL A 565 -4.88 21.16 2.79
CA VAL A 565 -4.17 20.24 3.66
C VAL A 565 -4.75 20.31 5.07
N MET A 566 -5.37 19.24 5.51
CA MET A 566 -6.01 19.12 6.82
C MET A 566 -5.05 18.54 7.87
N THR A 567 -4.24 17.56 7.49
CA THR A 567 -3.32 16.86 8.40
C THR A 567 -2.09 16.37 7.65
N ILE A 568 -0.93 16.42 8.31
CA ILE A 568 0.33 15.91 7.78
C ILE A 568 0.88 14.84 8.72
N TYR A 569 1.18 13.66 8.16
CA TYR A 569 1.94 12.61 8.83
C TYR A 569 3.34 12.55 8.24
N THR A 570 4.31 12.20 9.06
CA THR A 570 5.72 12.06 8.64
C THR A 570 6.24 10.70 9.07
N VAL A 571 6.81 9.96 8.12
CA VAL A 571 7.53 8.72 8.38
C VAL A 571 9.01 8.94 8.09
N ASN A 572 9.86 8.81 9.11
CA ASN A 572 11.31 8.87 8.98
C ASN A 572 11.83 7.43 8.87
N VAL A 573 12.26 7.05 7.69
CA VAL A 573 12.84 5.72 7.43
C VAL A 573 14.35 5.82 7.55
N ASN A 574 14.93 5.12 8.51
CA ASN A 574 16.38 5.06 8.73
C ASN A 574 16.93 3.75 8.17
N ARG A 575 17.74 3.85 7.13
CA ARG A 575 18.41 2.70 6.53
C ARG A 575 19.77 2.52 7.17
N GLU A 576 20.02 1.32 7.67
CA GLU A 576 21.26 0.95 8.31
C GLU A 576 22.46 1.07 7.36
N THR A 577 23.62 1.35 7.93
CA THR A 577 24.87 1.28 7.19
C THR A 577 25.24 -0.19 6.97
N ARG A 578 25.97 -0.46 5.90
CA ARG A 578 26.47 -1.82 5.63
C ARG A 578 27.31 -2.31 6.79
N PRO A 579 27.07 -3.51 7.31
CA PRO A 579 27.96 -4.12 8.28
C PRO A 579 29.32 -4.38 7.65
N SER A 580 30.41 -4.01 8.35
CA SER A 580 31.77 -4.40 7.97
C SER A 580 32.07 -5.78 8.55
N LEU A 581 32.46 -6.70 7.66
CA LEU A 581 32.91 -8.03 8.05
C LEU A 581 34.43 -8.06 8.12
N PRO A 582 35.02 -8.79 9.07
CA PRO A 582 36.46 -9.00 9.10
C PRO A 582 36.91 -9.84 7.88
N MET A 583 38.02 -9.49 7.27
CA MET A 583 38.65 -10.31 6.25
C MET A 583 39.31 -11.53 6.88
N PHE A 584 38.98 -12.72 6.38
CA PHE A 584 39.60 -13.99 6.76
C PHE A 584 40.33 -14.63 5.57
N GLY A 585 41.32 -15.46 5.84
CA GLY A 585 42.10 -16.13 4.80
C GLY A 585 41.29 -17.09 3.90
N ASP A 586 40.12 -17.47 4.33
CA ASP A 586 39.26 -18.44 3.64
C ASP A 586 38.29 -17.79 2.60
N HIS A 587 38.45 -16.51 2.29
CA HIS A 587 37.60 -15.85 1.33
C HIS A 587 37.83 -16.34 -0.10
N VAL A 588 36.74 -16.61 -0.79
CA VAL A 588 36.70 -16.90 -2.22
C VAL A 588 36.28 -15.64 -2.98
N THR A 589 36.75 -15.47 -4.21
CA THR A 589 36.33 -14.33 -5.03
C THR A 589 35.03 -14.65 -5.73
N CYS A 590 34.00 -13.83 -5.48
CA CYS A 590 32.70 -13.93 -6.11
C CYS A 590 32.48 -12.81 -7.13
N SER A 591 31.81 -13.12 -8.22
CA SER A 591 31.39 -12.14 -9.24
C SER A 591 29.93 -11.86 -9.18
N PHE A 592 29.55 -10.59 -9.35
CA PHE A 592 28.18 -10.11 -9.35
C PHE A 592 27.86 -9.38 -10.67
N VAL A 593 26.85 -9.82 -11.39
CA VAL A 593 26.47 -9.25 -12.70
C VAL A 593 25.27 -8.36 -12.57
N GLN A 594 24.17 -8.86 -11.98
CA GLN A 594 22.96 -8.10 -11.78
C GLN A 594 22.20 -8.58 -10.54
N ASP A 595 21.35 -7.72 -9.98
CA ASP A 595 20.52 -8.05 -8.83
C ASP A 595 19.37 -9.00 -9.25
N CYS A 596 19.19 -10.09 -8.48
CA CYS A 596 18.13 -11.06 -8.76
C CYS A 596 16.72 -10.48 -8.56
N GLY A 597 16.57 -9.47 -7.73
CA GLY A 597 15.33 -8.73 -7.57
C GLY A 597 15.02 -7.75 -8.70
N LEU A 598 16.05 -7.39 -9.50
CA LEU A 598 15.95 -6.42 -10.59
C LEU A 598 16.16 -7.02 -11.99
N LEU A 599 16.28 -8.28 -12.21
CA LEU A 599 16.46 -8.99 -13.51
C LEU A 599 16.34 -8.09 -14.75
N VAL A 600 17.21 -7.08 -14.87
CA VAL A 600 17.18 -6.07 -15.93
C VAL A 600 17.31 -6.72 -17.29
N ARG A 601 18.21 -7.70 -17.39
CA ARG A 601 18.38 -8.56 -18.58
C ARG A 601 17.96 -9.98 -18.24
N PRO A 602 16.72 -10.39 -18.54
CA PRO A 602 16.16 -11.67 -18.10
C PRO A 602 16.96 -12.91 -18.51
N GLY A 603 17.71 -12.85 -19.59
CA GLY A 603 18.57 -13.95 -20.07
C GLY A 603 19.93 -14.06 -19.40
N ARG A 604 20.31 -13.13 -18.51
CA ARG A 604 21.60 -13.15 -17.79
C ARG A 604 21.42 -13.72 -16.39
N SER A 605 22.50 -14.35 -15.91
CA SER A 605 22.58 -14.79 -14.52
C SER A 605 22.53 -13.61 -13.56
N CYS A 606 22.01 -13.82 -12.35
CA CYS A 606 21.90 -12.82 -11.30
C CYS A 606 22.59 -13.28 -10.02
N GLY A 607 22.80 -12.32 -9.10
CA GLY A 607 23.42 -12.58 -7.79
C GLY A 607 24.91 -12.80 -7.86
N LEU A 608 25.44 -13.41 -6.80
CA LEU A 608 26.85 -13.72 -6.66
C LEU A 608 27.14 -15.13 -7.15
N GLN A 609 28.21 -15.29 -7.92
CA GLN A 609 28.66 -16.55 -8.45
C GLN A 609 30.20 -16.65 -8.28
N PRO A 610 30.77 -17.86 -8.13
CA PRO A 610 32.23 -18.01 -8.11
C PRO A 610 32.87 -17.41 -9.36
N LEU A 611 33.91 -16.62 -9.17
CA LEU A 611 34.65 -16.06 -10.30
C LEU A 611 35.44 -17.14 -11.02
N VAL A 612 35.00 -17.48 -12.21
CA VAL A 612 35.82 -18.33 -13.12
C VAL A 612 36.90 -17.45 -13.75
N ARG A 613 38.14 -17.64 -13.36
CA ARG A 613 39.29 -16.91 -13.93
C ARG A 613 39.50 -17.40 -15.36
N SER A 614 39.39 -16.49 -16.33
CA SER A 614 39.87 -16.76 -17.69
C SER A 614 41.42 -16.86 -17.68
N GLN A 615 41.95 -17.97 -18.15
CA GLN A 615 43.39 -18.18 -18.30
C GLN A 615 43.82 -17.52 -19.61
N GLY A 616 44.46 -16.35 -19.55
CA GLY A 616 45.04 -15.67 -20.68
C GLY A 616 45.72 -14.35 -20.29
N PRO A 617 46.70 -13.86 -21.06
CA PRO A 617 47.27 -12.54 -20.83
C PRO A 617 46.18 -11.49 -21.00
N ARG A 618 45.98 -10.63 -19.99
CA ARG A 618 45.02 -9.54 -20.05
C ARG A 618 45.65 -8.39 -20.87
N GLN A 619 44.92 -7.94 -21.87
CA GLN A 619 45.23 -6.75 -22.64
C GLN A 619 44.53 -5.52 -22.05
N THR A 620 45.00 -4.34 -22.37
CA THR A 620 44.27 -3.08 -22.05
C THR A 620 42.97 -3.03 -22.81
N CYS A 621 41.91 -2.53 -22.14
CA CYS A 621 40.60 -2.41 -22.77
C CYS A 621 40.61 -1.41 -23.93
N SER A 622 40.08 -1.80 -25.07
CA SER A 622 40.01 -0.98 -26.27
C SER A 622 38.94 0.11 -26.16
N SER A 623 37.97 -0.01 -25.26
CA SER A 623 36.88 0.93 -25.10
C SER A 623 36.48 1.12 -23.62
N GLY A 624 35.89 2.25 -23.29
CA GLY A 624 35.37 2.54 -21.97
C GLY A 624 34.05 1.82 -21.62
N HIS A 625 33.36 1.28 -22.63
CA HIS A 625 32.07 0.54 -22.45
C HIS A 625 32.27 -0.98 -22.48
N GLN A 626 33.47 -1.46 -22.21
CA GLN A 626 33.75 -2.89 -22.11
C GLN A 626 32.87 -3.52 -21.02
N PRO A 627 32.09 -4.58 -21.33
CA PRO A 627 31.33 -5.31 -20.33
C PRO A 627 32.21 -5.77 -19.16
N GLY A 628 31.63 -5.78 -17.98
CA GLY A 628 32.35 -6.18 -16.78
C GLY A 628 31.41 -6.61 -15.68
N ARG A 629 32.02 -6.88 -14.52
CA ARG A 629 31.31 -7.31 -13.33
C ARG A 629 32.00 -6.81 -12.06
N TRP A 630 31.19 -6.67 -11.00
CA TRP A 630 31.76 -6.45 -9.69
C TRP A 630 32.30 -7.74 -9.12
N VAL A 631 33.47 -7.70 -8.53
CA VAL A 631 34.10 -8.83 -7.83
C VAL A 631 34.29 -8.47 -6.36
N VAL A 632 34.01 -9.43 -5.48
CA VAL A 632 34.03 -9.23 -4.03
C VAL A 632 34.50 -10.49 -3.33
N PRO A 633 35.34 -10.41 -2.30
CA PRO A 633 35.71 -11.56 -1.47
C PRO A 633 34.57 -11.92 -0.54
N CYS A 634 34.18 -13.19 -0.49
CA CYS A 634 33.12 -13.73 0.37
C CYS A 634 33.60 -15.04 1.00
N LEU A 635 32.99 -15.44 2.12
CA LEU A 635 33.13 -16.80 2.62
C LEU A 635 32.38 -17.80 1.74
N SER A 636 31.25 -17.37 1.17
CA SER A 636 30.47 -18.17 0.22
C SER A 636 29.77 -17.27 -0.79
N CYS A 637 29.80 -17.60 -2.07
CA CYS A 637 29.07 -16.85 -3.10
C CYS A 637 27.55 -17.07 -3.06
N SER A 638 27.08 -18.06 -2.35
CA SER A 638 25.63 -18.28 -2.16
C SER A 638 24.99 -17.38 -1.09
N ASP A 639 25.81 -16.71 -0.26
CA ASP A 639 25.32 -15.81 0.79
C ASP A 639 26.06 -14.48 0.75
N ASN A 640 25.38 -13.44 0.26
CA ASN A 640 25.91 -12.08 0.12
C ASN A 640 26.27 -11.40 1.46
N ARG A 641 25.77 -11.90 2.59
CA ARG A 641 26.10 -11.41 3.93
C ARG A 641 27.51 -11.80 4.38
N THR A 642 28.09 -12.79 3.73
CA THR A 642 29.45 -13.28 4.02
C THR A 642 30.52 -12.56 3.20
N CYS A 643 30.17 -11.49 2.49
CA CYS A 643 31.08 -10.77 1.60
C CYS A 643 31.65 -9.50 2.25
N ASP A 644 32.95 -9.26 2.07
CA ASP A 644 33.56 -7.99 2.43
C ASP A 644 33.45 -6.97 1.29
N TRP A 645 32.41 -6.20 1.31
CA TRP A 645 32.11 -5.22 0.28
C TRP A 645 33.01 -3.96 0.32
N ARG A 646 33.90 -3.83 1.31
CA ARG A 646 34.92 -2.79 1.34
C ARG A 646 36.00 -3.07 0.29
N GLU A 647 36.24 -4.36 0.00
CA GLU A 647 37.21 -4.85 -0.93
C GLU A 647 36.62 -5.21 -2.30
N VAL A 648 35.60 -4.47 -2.71
CA VAL A 648 34.93 -4.69 -4.00
C VAL A 648 35.67 -3.96 -5.11
N ALA A 649 35.83 -4.63 -6.27
CA ALA A 649 36.45 -4.04 -7.45
C ALA A 649 35.60 -4.31 -8.72
N TRP A 650 35.69 -3.40 -9.68
CA TRP A 650 35.16 -3.64 -11.02
C TRP A 650 36.15 -4.36 -11.89
N GLN A 651 35.75 -5.44 -12.51
CA GLN A 651 36.57 -6.22 -13.43
C GLN A 651 35.94 -6.25 -14.83
N PRO A 652 36.55 -5.60 -15.85
CA PRO A 652 36.13 -5.77 -17.23
C PRO A 652 36.38 -7.19 -17.71
N ASP A 653 35.56 -7.64 -18.65
CA ASP A 653 35.65 -8.99 -19.22
C ASP A 653 36.82 -9.04 -20.24
N GLY A 654 37.82 -9.86 -19.95
CA GLY A 654 38.94 -10.16 -20.87
C GLY A 654 40.04 -9.06 -20.98
N CYS A 655 39.87 -7.92 -20.33
CA CYS A 655 40.85 -6.83 -20.38
C CYS A 655 40.97 -6.11 -19.02
N TYR A 656 41.79 -5.07 -18.95
CA TYR A 656 41.89 -4.18 -17.80
C TYR A 656 42.02 -2.72 -18.24
N HIS A 657 41.49 -1.79 -17.44
CA HIS A 657 41.72 -0.37 -17.58
C HIS A 657 43.00 -0.01 -16.84
N GLN A 658 43.88 0.74 -17.52
CA GLN A 658 45.12 1.20 -16.90
C GLN A 658 44.81 2.19 -15.78
N LEU A 659 45.40 1.97 -14.62
CA LEU A 659 45.37 2.96 -13.55
C LEU A 659 46.28 4.13 -13.92
N VAL A 660 45.74 5.33 -13.96
CA VAL A 660 46.45 6.56 -14.26
C VAL A 660 46.83 7.24 -12.94
N ASP A 661 48.09 7.13 -12.58
CA ASP A 661 48.63 7.83 -11.41
C ASP A 661 48.71 9.34 -11.64
N ARG A 662 49.07 10.10 -10.61
CA ARG A 662 49.15 11.57 -10.71
C ARG A 662 50.20 12.03 -11.69
N PRO A 663 51.46 11.58 -11.67
CA PRO A 663 52.49 12.02 -12.61
C PRO A 663 52.07 11.81 -14.06
N LEU A 664 51.59 10.61 -14.39
CA LEU A 664 51.11 10.29 -15.73
C LEU A 664 49.89 11.16 -16.12
N LEU A 665 48.96 11.40 -15.19
CA LEU A 665 47.82 12.26 -15.44
C LEU A 665 48.19 13.71 -15.66
N GLN A 666 49.13 14.24 -14.86
CA GLN A 666 49.65 15.60 -15.01
C GLN A 666 50.35 15.82 -16.37
N ASP A 667 51.14 14.86 -16.79
CA ASP A 667 51.80 14.92 -18.10
C ASP A 667 50.76 14.82 -19.23
N CYS A 668 49.86 13.84 -19.18
CA CYS A 668 48.83 13.62 -20.18
C CYS A 668 47.88 14.81 -20.32
N LEU A 669 47.54 15.53 -19.23
CA LEU A 669 46.64 16.66 -19.25
C LEU A 669 47.31 18.01 -19.52
N THR A 670 48.63 18.02 -19.76
CA THR A 670 49.38 19.23 -20.14
C THR A 670 48.79 19.81 -21.42
N ASP A 671 48.44 21.13 -21.37
CA ASP A 671 47.81 21.91 -22.43
C ASP A 671 46.41 21.42 -22.89
N ARG A 672 45.81 20.48 -22.15
CA ARG A 672 44.44 20.01 -22.41
C ARG A 672 43.36 20.84 -21.73
N LYS A 673 42.20 20.85 -22.38
CA LYS A 673 40.97 21.44 -21.87
C LYS A 673 39.91 20.38 -21.77
N VAL A 674 39.46 20.11 -20.55
CA VAL A 674 38.45 19.10 -20.27
C VAL A 674 37.15 19.77 -19.85
N LEU A 675 36.15 19.66 -20.70
CA LEU A 675 34.86 20.28 -20.55
C LEU A 675 33.82 19.25 -20.13
N PHE A 676 33.10 19.47 -19.03
CA PHE A 676 32.06 18.59 -18.54
C PHE A 676 30.69 19.25 -18.69
N ILE A 677 29.72 18.54 -19.24
CA ILE A 677 28.32 18.93 -19.26
C ILE A 677 27.47 17.80 -18.71
N GLY A 678 26.68 18.08 -17.68
CA GLY A 678 25.81 17.08 -17.06
C GLY A 678 25.39 17.40 -15.66
N ASP A 679 24.78 16.45 -15.00
CA ASP A 679 24.27 16.56 -13.63
C ASP A 679 25.38 16.40 -12.56
N SER A 680 24.96 16.27 -11.32
CA SER A 680 25.85 16.11 -10.16
C SER A 680 26.77 14.88 -10.24
N THR A 681 26.42 13.83 -11.00
CA THR A 681 27.27 12.67 -11.17
C THR A 681 28.46 12.94 -12.10
N ASN A 682 28.26 13.75 -13.13
CA ASN A 682 29.36 14.26 -13.96
C ASN A 682 30.25 15.24 -13.19
N ARG A 683 29.66 16.05 -12.30
CA ARG A 683 30.41 16.89 -11.37
C ARG A 683 31.29 16.04 -10.44
N GLY A 684 30.79 14.89 -9.96
CA GLY A 684 31.58 13.94 -9.17
C GLY A 684 32.79 13.40 -9.92
N MET A 685 32.66 13.10 -11.22
CA MET A 685 33.77 12.73 -12.08
C MET A 685 34.80 13.86 -12.28
N MET A 686 34.28 15.08 -12.49
CA MET A 686 35.13 16.27 -12.64
C MET A 686 35.95 16.51 -11.37
N TYR A 687 35.34 16.48 -10.20
CA TYR A 687 36.06 16.66 -8.93
C TYR A 687 37.10 15.55 -8.70
N PHE A 688 36.74 14.30 -9.04
CA PHE A 688 37.70 13.20 -8.97
C PHE A 688 38.93 13.43 -9.84
N LEU A 689 38.76 13.89 -11.08
CA LEU A 689 39.87 14.25 -11.98
C LEU A 689 40.73 15.40 -11.39
N MET A 690 40.08 16.47 -10.92
CA MET A 690 40.77 17.64 -10.36
C MET A 690 41.55 17.25 -9.10
N GLU A 691 40.98 16.48 -8.20
CA GLU A 691 41.66 15.98 -7.02
C GLU A 691 42.85 15.09 -7.37
N ARG A 692 42.72 14.21 -8.36
CA ARG A 692 43.81 13.32 -8.81
C ARG A 692 44.96 14.13 -9.38
N VAL A 693 44.68 15.21 -10.10
CA VAL A 693 45.71 16.11 -10.69
C VAL A 693 46.41 16.92 -9.61
N ASN A 694 45.72 17.54 -8.69
CA ASN A 694 46.26 18.48 -7.71
C ASN A 694 46.54 17.89 -6.33
N SER A 695 46.17 16.62 -6.06
CA SER A 695 46.21 15.92 -4.78
C SER A 695 45.16 16.36 -3.73
N SER A 696 44.58 17.51 -3.88
CA SER A 696 43.52 18.02 -3.02
C SER A 696 42.61 18.97 -3.79
N LEU A 697 41.42 19.15 -3.32
CA LEU A 697 40.52 20.20 -3.76
C LEU A 697 40.55 21.32 -2.71
N GLU A 698 41.02 22.50 -3.11
CA GLU A 698 41.08 23.67 -2.24
C GLU A 698 39.73 24.38 -2.15
N ASP A 699 38.94 24.30 -3.20
CA ASP A 699 37.61 24.92 -3.27
C ASP A 699 36.59 23.90 -3.80
N TRP A 700 35.51 23.73 -3.05
CA TRP A 700 34.37 22.96 -3.45
C TRP A 700 33.07 23.75 -3.24
N GLY A 701 32.76 24.59 -4.21
CA GLY A 701 31.44 25.18 -4.33
C GLY A 701 30.51 24.15 -4.98
N LYS A 702 29.35 23.83 -4.40
CA LYS A 702 28.26 23.06 -5.07
C LYS A 702 27.78 23.82 -6.30
N ALA A 703 28.66 23.92 -7.33
CA ALA A 703 28.37 24.68 -8.52
C ALA A 703 27.16 24.04 -9.22
N HIS A 704 26.06 24.78 -9.26
CA HIS A 704 24.90 24.51 -10.10
C HIS A 704 24.90 25.37 -11.38
N ASP A 705 25.98 26.13 -11.58
CA ASP A 705 26.19 27.02 -12.72
C ASP A 705 27.37 26.56 -13.58
N LEU A 706 27.68 27.36 -14.58
CA LEU A 706 28.85 27.14 -15.41
C LEU A 706 30.10 27.66 -14.66
N GLN A 707 31.04 26.74 -14.43
CA GLN A 707 32.32 26.99 -13.75
C GLN A 707 33.51 26.74 -14.69
N VAL A 708 34.58 27.52 -14.52
CA VAL A 708 35.84 27.35 -15.28
C VAL A 708 37.02 27.44 -14.32
N TYR A 709 37.73 26.31 -14.18
CA TYR A 709 38.91 26.16 -13.34
C TYR A 709 40.17 26.25 -14.21
N ARG A 710 40.99 27.30 -13.99
CA ARG A 710 42.17 27.59 -14.82
C ARG A 710 43.50 27.30 -14.16
N ASN A 711 43.51 27.08 -12.85
CA ASN A 711 44.76 26.89 -12.07
C ASN A 711 45.12 25.46 -11.80
N LEU A 712 44.63 24.51 -12.62
CA LEU A 712 44.96 23.12 -12.47
C LEU A 712 46.30 22.78 -13.16
N ASN A 713 47.01 21.78 -12.61
CA ASN A 713 48.29 21.33 -13.16
C ASN A 713 49.27 22.50 -13.40
N GLN A 714 49.40 23.37 -12.39
CA GLN A 714 50.23 24.58 -12.48
C GLN A 714 49.79 25.54 -13.61
N GLY A 715 48.52 25.62 -13.88
CA GLY A 715 47.94 26.48 -14.92
C GLY A 715 48.03 25.92 -16.36
N ARG A 716 48.50 24.68 -16.51
CA ARG A 716 48.63 24.01 -17.83
C ARG A 716 47.38 23.18 -18.22
N THR A 717 46.40 23.06 -17.34
CA THR A 717 45.14 22.31 -17.61
C THR A 717 43.96 23.21 -17.27
N LEU A 718 43.01 23.28 -18.18
CA LEU A 718 41.71 23.94 -17.93
C LEU A 718 40.61 22.87 -17.77
N VAL A 719 39.85 22.97 -16.72
CA VAL A 719 38.63 22.18 -16.55
C VAL A 719 37.42 23.12 -16.45
N SER A 720 36.38 22.84 -17.20
CA SER A 720 35.13 23.57 -17.12
C SER A 720 33.95 22.65 -16.97
N TYR A 721 32.90 23.17 -16.33
CA TYR A 721 31.69 22.41 -16.00
C TYR A 721 30.43 23.22 -16.25
N SER A 722 29.45 22.64 -16.89
CA SER A 722 28.11 23.19 -17.03
C SER A 722 27.10 22.21 -16.49
N TYR A 723 26.30 22.62 -15.48
CA TYR A 723 25.25 21.80 -14.93
C TYR A 723 24.08 21.70 -15.90
N TYR A 724 23.65 20.49 -16.19
CA TYR A 724 22.50 20.20 -17.03
C TYR A 724 21.86 18.86 -16.63
N PRO A 725 20.50 18.76 -16.61
CA PRO A 725 19.49 19.83 -16.75
C PRO A 725 19.35 20.65 -15.46
N GLN A 726 18.99 21.94 -15.63
CA GLN A 726 18.77 22.85 -14.49
C GLN A 726 17.32 22.76 -14.01
N PHE A 727 16.96 21.65 -13.37
CA PHE A 727 15.59 21.31 -12.99
C PHE A 727 15.01 22.20 -11.87
N TRP A 728 15.83 22.94 -11.12
CA TRP A 728 15.40 23.90 -10.07
C TRP A 728 14.90 25.23 -10.64
N LEU A 729 15.13 25.51 -11.92
CA LEU A 729 14.57 26.68 -12.58
C LEU A 729 13.16 26.38 -13.12
N GLU A 730 12.35 27.41 -13.23
CA GLU A 730 11.07 27.34 -13.94
C GLU A 730 11.27 26.81 -15.35
N LYS A 731 10.34 26.04 -15.87
CA LYS A 731 10.47 25.32 -17.14
C LYS A 731 10.86 26.21 -18.32
N GLU A 732 10.33 27.43 -18.34
CA GLU A 732 10.56 28.45 -19.37
C GLU A 732 11.94 29.09 -19.27
N GLN A 733 12.54 29.05 -18.08
CA GLN A 733 13.87 29.62 -17.82
C GLN A 733 15.00 28.60 -18.00
N ARG A 734 14.68 27.33 -18.17
CA ARG A 734 15.68 26.27 -18.32
C ARG A 734 16.39 26.39 -19.67
N PRO A 735 17.73 26.46 -19.71
CA PRO A 735 18.43 26.45 -20.97
C PRO A 735 18.22 25.09 -21.66
N THR A 736 18.05 25.11 -22.95
CA THR A 736 18.10 23.89 -23.77
C THR A 736 19.51 23.30 -23.74
N PHE A 737 19.63 21.99 -24.01
CA PHE A 737 20.94 21.34 -24.05
C PHE A 737 21.91 22.02 -25.02
N ARG A 738 21.40 22.41 -26.20
CA ARG A 738 22.18 23.18 -27.20
C ARG A 738 22.70 24.51 -26.62
N GLN A 739 21.87 25.26 -25.90
CA GLN A 739 22.27 26.53 -25.28
C GLN A 739 23.34 26.31 -24.20
N ALA A 740 23.13 25.33 -23.32
CA ALA A 740 24.11 25.01 -22.26
C ALA A 740 25.45 24.58 -22.84
N LEU A 741 25.45 23.73 -23.88
CA LEU A 741 26.66 23.30 -24.57
C LEU A 741 27.38 24.47 -25.24
N LEU A 742 26.67 25.33 -25.98
CA LEU A 742 27.27 26.50 -26.62
C LEU A 742 27.88 27.47 -25.59
N GLN A 743 27.21 27.69 -24.47
CA GLN A 743 27.73 28.52 -23.37
C GLN A 743 29.02 27.92 -22.78
N LEU A 744 29.05 26.60 -22.58
CA LEU A 744 30.23 25.89 -22.09
C LEU A 744 31.42 26.05 -23.04
N LEU A 745 31.23 25.78 -24.33
CA LEU A 745 32.26 25.94 -25.35
C LEU A 745 32.76 27.39 -25.41
N HIS A 746 31.87 28.39 -25.41
CA HIS A 746 32.21 29.79 -25.50
C HIS A 746 33.04 30.28 -24.30
N ARG A 747 32.66 29.86 -23.08
CA ARG A 747 33.37 30.21 -21.83
C ARG A 747 34.71 29.54 -21.69
N SER A 748 34.93 28.39 -22.39
CA SER A 748 36.17 27.61 -22.35
C SER A 748 37.18 28.00 -23.42
N ARG A 749 36.84 28.98 -24.30
CA ARG A 749 37.72 29.42 -25.38
C ARG A 749 39.05 30.02 -24.87
N PRO A 750 40.15 29.98 -25.67
CA PRO A 750 40.24 29.38 -26.99
C PRO A 750 40.23 27.85 -26.94
N LEU A 751 39.56 27.14 -27.88
CA LEU A 751 39.54 25.68 -28.02
C LEU A 751 40.29 25.30 -29.27
N VAL A 752 41.01 24.15 -29.22
CA VAL A 752 41.72 23.59 -30.33
C VAL A 752 40.93 22.40 -30.89
N ASN A 753 40.71 22.34 -32.17
CA ASN A 753 40.06 21.22 -32.85
C ASN A 753 40.99 19.99 -32.93
N SER A 754 41.17 19.34 -31.80
CA SER A 754 41.95 18.13 -31.65
C SER A 754 41.64 17.42 -30.35
N ASN A 755 42.26 16.30 -30.03
CA ASN A 755 42.17 15.59 -28.76
C ASN A 755 42.69 16.35 -27.55
N LEU A 756 43.32 17.53 -27.75
CA LEU A 756 43.65 18.45 -26.66
C LEU A 756 42.43 19.11 -26.06
N THR A 757 41.32 19.14 -26.78
CA THR A 757 40.02 19.53 -26.28
C THR A 757 39.18 18.28 -26.04
N VAL A 758 38.71 18.09 -24.81
CA VAL A 758 37.92 16.95 -24.43
C VAL A 758 36.55 17.43 -23.97
N LEU A 759 35.48 16.83 -24.46
CA LEU A 759 34.09 17.08 -24.03
C LEU A 759 33.54 15.82 -23.38
N VAL A 760 33.23 15.87 -22.08
CA VAL A 760 32.60 14.79 -21.32
C VAL A 760 31.10 15.11 -21.14
N VAL A 761 30.25 14.33 -21.76
CA VAL A 761 28.79 14.48 -21.75
C VAL A 761 28.16 13.34 -20.98
N GLY A 762 27.30 13.61 -20.01
CA GLY A 762 26.62 12.51 -19.35
C GLY A 762 25.77 12.93 -18.15
N GLY A 763 25.01 11.99 -17.68
CA GLY A 763 24.13 12.14 -16.52
C GLY A 763 23.50 10.83 -16.12
N VAL A 764 22.54 10.90 -15.17
CA VAL A 764 21.91 9.68 -14.66
C VAL A 764 20.84 9.15 -15.61
N GLN A 765 19.84 9.95 -15.97
CA GLN A 765 18.68 9.46 -16.72
C GLN A 765 18.15 10.44 -17.79
N TRP A 766 18.72 11.61 -17.91
CA TRP A 766 18.24 12.62 -18.86
C TRP A 766 18.86 12.52 -20.26
N LEU A 767 20.02 11.88 -20.38
CA LEU A 767 20.71 11.75 -21.65
C LEU A 767 19.93 10.84 -22.61
N ASN A 768 19.89 11.19 -23.87
CA ASN A 768 19.31 10.37 -24.94
C ASN A 768 20.05 10.59 -26.27
N THR A 769 19.72 9.79 -27.27
CA THR A 769 20.35 9.83 -28.60
C THR A 769 20.23 11.18 -29.31
N ASN A 770 19.16 11.96 -29.06
CA ASN A 770 19.00 13.31 -29.63
C ASN A 770 19.99 14.30 -29.04
N HIS A 771 20.40 14.14 -27.79
CA HIS A 771 21.46 14.95 -27.21
C HIS A 771 22.79 14.70 -27.90
N LEU A 772 23.12 13.45 -28.23
CA LEU A 772 24.34 13.12 -28.96
C LEU A 772 24.37 13.67 -30.39
N ARG A 773 23.22 13.67 -31.08
CA ARG A 773 23.07 14.37 -32.38
C ARG A 773 23.30 15.88 -32.23
N THR A 774 22.72 16.46 -31.18
CA THR A 774 22.93 17.91 -30.88
C THR A 774 24.40 18.20 -30.58
N VAL A 775 25.12 17.29 -29.87
CA VAL A 775 26.59 17.44 -29.69
C VAL A 775 27.27 17.50 -31.03
N ARG A 776 26.98 16.55 -31.96
CA ARG A 776 27.58 16.52 -33.31
C ARG A 776 27.31 17.82 -34.06
N GLU A 777 26.05 18.24 -34.15
CA GLU A 777 25.64 19.48 -34.85
C GLU A 777 26.32 20.72 -34.28
N VAL A 778 26.47 20.82 -32.95
CA VAL A 778 27.12 21.96 -32.31
C VAL A 778 28.63 21.96 -32.57
N LEU A 779 29.30 20.82 -32.44
CA LEU A 779 30.74 20.70 -32.69
C LEU A 779 31.07 20.98 -34.14
N ASP A 780 30.30 20.48 -35.11
CA ASP A 780 30.46 20.76 -36.54
C ASP A 780 30.31 22.24 -36.85
N ARG A 781 29.30 22.87 -36.25
CA ARG A 781 29.06 24.33 -36.41
C ARG A 781 30.19 25.18 -35.82
N GLU A 782 30.76 24.78 -34.70
CA GLU A 782 31.86 25.52 -34.03
C GLU A 782 33.26 25.15 -34.58
N ALA A 783 33.31 24.32 -35.66
CA ALA A 783 34.54 23.81 -36.26
C ALA A 783 35.40 23.02 -35.23
N LEU A 784 34.78 22.19 -34.42
CA LEU A 784 35.36 21.35 -33.37
C LEU A 784 35.05 19.87 -33.60
N GLY A 785 35.05 19.43 -34.86
CA GLY A 785 34.67 18.06 -35.22
C GLY A 785 35.63 16.96 -34.76
N ASP A 786 36.92 17.33 -34.51
CA ASP A 786 38.02 16.39 -34.15
C ASP A 786 38.32 16.39 -32.63
N VAL A 787 37.51 17.07 -31.80
CA VAL A 787 37.66 17.03 -30.33
C VAL A 787 37.34 15.64 -29.82
N LEU A 788 37.99 15.21 -28.74
CA LEU A 788 37.67 13.96 -28.08
C LEU A 788 36.35 14.11 -27.31
N VAL A 789 35.33 13.39 -27.74
CA VAL A 789 34.02 13.32 -27.00
C VAL A 789 33.95 12.02 -26.22
N VAL A 790 33.68 12.12 -24.91
CA VAL A 790 33.47 10.98 -24.02
C VAL A 790 32.04 11.05 -23.50
N VAL A 791 31.28 10.03 -23.81
CA VAL A 791 29.90 9.89 -23.35
C VAL A 791 29.86 9.02 -22.11
N LYS A 792 29.53 9.62 -20.97
CA LYS A 792 29.12 8.87 -19.79
C LYS A 792 27.67 8.48 -19.99
N SER A 793 27.40 7.20 -20.15
CA SER A 793 26.06 6.69 -20.45
C SER A 793 25.10 6.89 -19.24
N LEU A 794 23.92 6.30 -19.30
CA LEU A 794 22.93 6.39 -18.24
C LEU A 794 23.46 5.72 -16.95
N GLY A 795 22.96 6.16 -15.80
CA GLY A 795 23.25 5.55 -14.51
C GLY A 795 22.01 4.88 -13.94
N MET A 796 22.20 3.73 -13.30
CA MET A 796 21.15 3.17 -12.46
C MET A 796 20.99 4.07 -11.24
N GLY A 797 19.76 4.53 -11.02
CA GLY A 797 19.38 5.37 -9.90
C GLY A 797 17.87 5.45 -9.81
N PHE A 798 17.38 6.17 -8.83
CA PHE A 798 15.94 6.40 -8.70
C PHE A 798 15.60 7.74 -9.31
N HIS A 799 14.54 7.78 -10.05
CA HIS A 799 14.07 9.00 -10.66
C HIS A 799 13.47 9.92 -9.59
N LEU A 800 13.99 11.14 -9.53
CA LEU A 800 13.45 12.22 -8.71
C LEU A 800 12.82 13.25 -9.65
N PRO A 801 11.51 13.22 -9.90
CA PRO A 801 10.86 14.27 -10.65
C PRO A 801 10.87 15.57 -9.86
N VAL A 802 10.74 16.69 -10.54
CA VAL A 802 10.62 18.02 -9.91
C VAL A 802 9.42 18.09 -8.97
N ASP A 803 8.38 17.33 -9.29
CA ASP A 803 7.07 17.34 -8.63
C ASP A 803 6.90 16.24 -7.59
N GLY A 804 7.98 15.62 -7.11
CA GLY A 804 7.91 14.58 -6.08
C GLY A 804 8.96 13.49 -6.21
N ILE A 805 9.02 12.63 -5.22
CA ILE A 805 9.98 11.53 -5.12
C ILE A 805 9.31 10.23 -5.54
N ARG A 806 9.87 9.57 -6.52
CA ARG A 806 9.48 8.22 -6.90
C ARG A 806 10.63 7.41 -7.48
N SER A 807 10.64 6.13 -7.26
CA SER A 807 11.56 5.20 -7.89
C SER A 807 11.02 4.68 -9.22
N LEU A 808 11.92 4.13 -10.03
CA LEU A 808 11.56 3.41 -11.24
C LEU A 808 10.99 2.02 -10.91
N SER A 809 10.00 1.59 -11.69
CA SER A 809 9.53 0.22 -11.73
C SER A 809 10.54 -0.67 -12.48
N LEU A 810 10.41 -1.99 -12.34
CA LEU A 810 11.26 -2.94 -13.07
C LEU A 810 11.18 -2.72 -14.59
N ARG A 811 10.01 -2.44 -15.14
CA ARG A 811 9.82 -2.17 -16.57
C ARG A 811 10.57 -0.91 -17.01
N GLU A 812 10.43 0.18 -16.24
CA GLU A 812 11.15 1.42 -16.53
C GLU A 812 12.68 1.24 -16.45
N ILE A 813 13.16 0.37 -15.55
CA ILE A 813 14.59 0.02 -15.48
C ILE A 813 15.03 -0.76 -16.71
N GLN A 814 14.21 -1.68 -17.23
CA GLN A 814 14.49 -2.43 -18.45
C GLN A 814 14.45 -1.52 -19.68
N ASP A 815 13.50 -0.57 -19.73
CA ASP A 815 13.46 0.45 -20.78
C ASP A 815 14.70 1.35 -20.72
N LEU A 816 15.15 1.72 -19.51
CA LEU A 816 16.39 2.49 -19.29
C LEU A 816 17.66 1.74 -19.74
N ASP A 817 17.72 0.42 -19.51
CA ASP A 817 18.82 -0.44 -20.00
C ASP A 817 18.88 -0.44 -21.53
N LYS A 818 17.72 -0.53 -22.19
CA LYS A 818 17.62 -0.44 -23.64
C LYS A 818 18.04 0.93 -24.18
N ASP A 819 17.56 2.00 -23.54
CA ASP A 819 17.95 3.37 -23.89
C ASP A 819 19.47 3.57 -23.72
N ASN A 820 20.08 2.94 -22.71
CA ASN A 820 21.52 2.95 -22.49
C ASN A 820 22.27 2.26 -23.64
N ASP A 821 21.82 1.10 -24.11
CA ASP A 821 22.40 0.40 -25.25
C ASP A 821 22.29 1.28 -26.54
N ASP A 822 21.17 1.95 -26.77
CA ASP A 822 20.96 2.86 -27.89
C ASP A 822 21.90 4.10 -27.83
N ILE A 823 22.15 4.65 -26.65
CA ILE A 823 23.11 5.75 -26.44
C ILE A 823 24.52 5.30 -26.73
N ILE A 824 24.93 4.14 -26.25
CA ILE A 824 26.28 3.59 -26.51
C ILE A 824 26.46 3.29 -28.03
N ALA A 825 25.46 2.73 -28.68
CA ALA A 825 25.48 2.49 -30.10
C ALA A 825 25.57 3.80 -30.90
N THR A 826 24.82 4.84 -30.51
CA THR A 826 24.85 6.16 -31.13
C THR A 826 26.20 6.85 -30.91
N ALA A 827 26.77 6.75 -29.71
CA ALA A 827 28.11 7.28 -29.43
C ALA A 827 29.17 6.65 -30.34
N LYS A 828 29.13 5.32 -30.48
CA LYS A 828 30.03 4.59 -31.42
C LYS A 828 29.87 5.04 -32.86
N HIS A 829 28.64 5.20 -33.31
CA HIS A 829 28.33 5.65 -34.67
C HIS A 829 28.91 7.03 -34.96
N HIS A 830 28.94 7.92 -33.96
CA HIS A 830 29.56 9.24 -34.07
C HIS A 830 31.09 9.25 -33.86
N GLY A 831 31.74 8.10 -33.59
CA GLY A 831 33.16 8.01 -33.26
C GLY A 831 33.49 8.52 -31.85
N TYR A 832 32.52 8.59 -30.97
CA TYR A 832 32.70 9.02 -29.56
C TYR A 832 33.13 7.83 -28.70
N GLU A 833 33.98 8.14 -27.69
CA GLU A 833 34.18 7.20 -26.60
C GLU A 833 32.95 7.10 -25.73
N ALA A 834 32.64 5.92 -25.17
CA ALA A 834 31.56 5.71 -24.26
C ALA A 834 32.01 4.98 -23.00
N ILE A 835 31.43 5.32 -21.85
CA ILE A 835 31.63 4.61 -20.58
C ILE A 835 30.24 4.06 -20.18
N ASP A 836 30.13 2.73 -20.08
CA ASP A 836 28.87 2.08 -19.65
C ASP A 836 28.68 2.22 -18.13
N THR A 837 28.15 3.36 -17.72
CA THR A 837 27.86 3.61 -16.31
C THR A 837 26.59 2.92 -15.81
N PHE A 838 25.70 2.46 -16.71
CA PHE A 838 24.51 1.72 -16.31
C PHE A 838 24.89 0.39 -15.65
N SER A 839 25.70 -0.44 -16.33
CA SER A 839 26.14 -1.72 -15.77
C SER A 839 26.93 -1.58 -14.47
N ILE A 840 27.79 -0.54 -14.39
CA ILE A 840 28.57 -0.25 -13.17
C ILE A 840 27.67 0.13 -12.00
N THR A 841 26.74 1.05 -12.22
CA THR A 841 25.85 1.57 -11.15
C THR A 841 24.75 0.58 -10.78
N MET A 842 24.23 -0.20 -11.72
CA MET A 842 23.20 -1.21 -11.49
C MET A 842 23.67 -2.27 -10.48
N GLY A 843 24.91 -2.72 -10.57
CA GLY A 843 25.49 -3.69 -9.63
C GLY A 843 25.67 -3.15 -8.21
N ARG A 844 25.62 -1.85 -8.02
CA ARG A 844 25.85 -1.17 -6.73
C ARG A 844 24.74 -0.18 -6.35
N HIS A 845 23.56 -0.28 -6.97
CA HIS A 845 22.46 0.66 -6.71
C HIS A 845 22.04 0.71 -5.24
N ARG A 846 22.26 -0.36 -4.46
CA ARG A 846 22.00 -0.39 -3.02
C ARG A 846 22.89 0.53 -2.19
N GLU A 847 23.98 1.04 -2.79
CA GLU A 847 24.96 1.91 -2.12
C GLU A 847 24.82 3.39 -2.47
N PHE A 848 23.77 3.80 -3.16
CA PHE A 848 23.57 5.23 -3.38
C PHE A 848 23.47 5.97 -2.05
N LEU A 849 24.02 7.18 -2.02
CA LEU A 849 24.08 8.00 -0.82
C LEU A 849 22.80 8.79 -0.62
N GLN A 850 22.50 9.04 0.67
CA GLN A 850 21.32 9.78 1.07
C GLN A 850 21.33 11.21 0.53
N GLY A 851 20.16 11.66 0.18
CA GLY A 851 19.69 13.00 0.54
C GLY A 851 19.82 14.02 -0.53
N GLN A 852 20.12 13.71 -1.79
CA GLN A 852 20.14 14.80 -2.75
C GLN A 852 19.63 14.41 -4.12
N CYS A 853 19.98 13.34 -4.64
CA CYS A 853 19.26 12.58 -5.62
C CYS A 853 19.59 11.13 -5.31
N ALA A 854 18.67 10.25 -5.47
CA ALA A 854 18.85 8.82 -5.20
C ALA A 854 19.86 8.12 -6.14
N CYS A 855 20.75 8.87 -6.75
CA CYS A 855 21.70 8.41 -7.76
C CYS A 855 23.15 8.79 -7.43
N HIS A 856 23.41 9.44 -6.30
CA HIS A 856 24.76 9.82 -5.92
C HIS A 856 25.52 8.64 -5.36
N PHE A 857 26.59 8.27 -6.05
CA PHE A 857 27.57 7.28 -5.62
C PHE A 857 28.88 7.92 -5.16
N HIS A 858 28.88 9.20 -4.86
CA HIS A 858 30.02 9.94 -4.34
C HIS A 858 29.63 10.83 -3.17
N LYS A 859 30.59 11.06 -2.29
CA LYS A 859 30.53 12.00 -1.18
C LYS A 859 31.76 12.89 -1.22
N VAL A 860 31.63 14.17 -0.89
CA VAL A 860 32.77 15.08 -0.70
C VAL A 860 32.94 15.29 0.79
N GLU A 861 34.09 14.94 1.30
CA GLU A 861 34.45 15.06 2.72
C GLU A 861 35.40 16.24 2.89
N ARG A 862 35.22 16.99 3.98
CA ARG A 862 36.05 18.15 4.34
C ARG A 862 37.04 17.74 5.41
N PHE A 863 38.29 18.01 5.19
CA PHE A 863 39.37 17.77 6.14
C PHE A 863 39.99 19.09 6.58
N CYS A 864 40.21 19.27 7.89
CA CYS A 864 41.01 20.33 8.43
C CYS A 864 42.48 19.89 8.33
N SER A 865 43.32 20.61 7.64
CA SER A 865 44.76 20.44 7.74
C SER A 865 45.24 20.95 9.09
N SER A 866 45.22 20.09 10.12
CA SER A 866 45.92 20.37 11.35
C SER A 866 47.42 20.22 11.03
N SER A 867 48.11 21.34 10.98
CA SER A 867 49.55 21.39 10.95
C SER A 867 50.13 20.82 12.28
N THR A 868 50.14 19.51 12.40
CA THR A 868 50.94 18.84 13.44
C THR A 868 52.39 18.70 12.96
N SER A 869 53.10 19.79 12.99
CA SER A 869 54.56 19.68 13.11
C SER A 869 54.91 19.50 14.57
N SER A 870 55.03 18.22 15.00
CA SER A 870 55.72 17.88 16.22
C SER A 870 57.22 18.09 16.02
N THR A 871 57.73 19.24 16.37
CA THR A 871 59.15 19.43 16.66
C THR A 871 59.26 20.12 17.99
N ASN A 872 59.84 19.39 18.95
CA ASN A 872 60.37 19.95 20.20
C ASN A 872 61.08 21.27 19.96
N ARG A 873 60.57 22.35 20.50
CA ARG A 873 61.43 23.55 20.76
C ARG A 873 61.11 24.13 22.13
N THR A 874 62.09 24.09 22.92
CA THR A 874 62.39 24.82 24.15
C THR A 874 61.94 26.27 24.12
N ARG A 875 61.31 26.66 25.20
CA ARG A 875 60.95 28.06 25.61
C ARG A 875 62.10 28.99 25.44
N VAL A 876 61.93 30.02 24.65
CA VAL A 876 62.60 31.36 24.88
C VAL A 876 61.55 32.42 24.60
N SER A 877 61.31 33.24 25.61
CA SER A 877 60.45 34.43 25.61
C SER A 877 61.02 35.54 24.73
N SER A 878 60.22 36.15 23.88
CA SER A 878 60.24 37.58 23.64
C SER A 878 59.00 38.03 22.84
N GLN A 879 58.49 39.17 23.24
CA GLN A 879 57.32 39.91 22.86
C GLN A 879 57.27 40.31 21.38
N SER A 880 56.07 40.49 20.94
CA SER A 880 55.54 41.44 19.95
C SER A 880 55.13 40.87 18.58
N ALA A 881 53.90 41.01 18.30
CA ALA A 881 53.18 41.43 17.10
C ALA A 881 51.91 40.59 16.86
N GLU A 882 50.79 41.25 16.89
CA GLU A 882 49.49 40.80 16.49
C GLU A 882 49.54 40.30 15.04
N GLN A 883 49.46 38.99 14.86
CA GLN A 883 49.06 38.38 13.61
C GLN A 883 47.72 37.72 13.87
N GLY A 884 46.67 38.18 13.17
CA GLY A 884 45.36 37.57 13.20
C GLY A 884 45.44 36.09 12.85
N PRO A 885 44.44 35.30 13.24
CA PRO A 885 44.42 33.87 12.95
C PRO A 885 44.51 33.65 11.43
N GLU A 886 45.53 32.92 10.97
CA GLU A 886 45.61 32.45 9.58
C GLU A 886 44.30 31.69 9.29
N PRO A 887 43.67 31.89 8.12
CA PRO A 887 42.45 31.18 7.76
C PRO A 887 42.75 29.65 7.70
N ASP A 888 42.01 28.89 8.44
CA ASP A 888 42.02 27.43 8.40
C ASP A 888 41.96 26.95 6.94
N THR A 889 43.05 26.40 6.43
CA THR A 889 43.07 25.84 5.07
C THR A 889 42.40 24.50 5.09
N PHE A 890 41.23 24.42 4.43
CA PHE A 890 40.46 23.18 4.30
C PHE A 890 40.84 22.48 2.99
N SER A 891 40.94 21.17 3.02
CA SER A 891 41.02 20.31 1.84
C SER A 891 39.78 19.42 1.73
N TYR A 892 39.42 19.08 0.51
CA TYR A 892 38.23 18.24 0.22
C TYR A 892 38.66 16.98 -0.50
N HIS A 893 38.00 15.86 -0.18
CA HIS A 893 38.19 14.58 -0.82
C HIS A 893 36.89 14.05 -1.40
N VAL A 894 36.96 13.49 -2.62
CA VAL A 894 35.84 12.84 -3.28
C VAL A 894 35.92 11.32 -3.02
N THR A 895 35.01 10.81 -2.22
CA THR A 895 34.95 9.39 -1.86
C THR A 895 33.77 8.70 -2.55
N GLY A 896 33.89 7.40 -2.81
CA GLY A 896 32.83 6.57 -3.36
C GLY A 896 33.37 5.58 -4.40
N PRO A 897 33.31 4.26 -4.12
CA PRO A 897 33.91 3.24 -4.98
C PRO A 897 33.30 3.16 -6.39
N VAL A 898 32.01 3.45 -6.51
CA VAL A 898 31.32 3.44 -7.81
C VAL A 898 31.72 4.65 -8.66
N ASN A 899 31.76 5.85 -8.05
CA ASN A 899 32.24 7.06 -8.72
C ASN A 899 33.71 6.90 -9.15
N GLN A 900 34.52 6.26 -8.32
CA GLN A 900 35.90 5.98 -8.62
C GLN A 900 36.03 5.12 -9.87
N VAL A 901 35.27 4.04 -9.99
CA VAL A 901 35.36 3.12 -11.14
C VAL A 901 35.14 3.83 -12.46
N TYR A 902 34.04 4.50 -12.66
CA TYR A 902 33.76 5.15 -13.95
C TYR A 902 34.66 6.39 -14.17
N SER A 903 35.16 7.01 -13.11
CA SER A 903 36.12 8.08 -13.20
C SER A 903 37.52 7.55 -13.60
N GLU A 904 37.99 6.46 -13.04
CA GLU A 904 39.24 5.78 -13.45
C GLU A 904 39.15 5.31 -14.91
N ILE A 905 38.02 4.80 -15.37
CA ILE A 905 37.78 4.48 -16.77
C ILE A 905 37.93 5.74 -17.64
N LEU A 906 37.37 6.87 -17.22
CA LEU A 906 37.56 8.15 -17.92
C LEU A 906 39.04 8.49 -18.03
N LEU A 907 39.78 8.47 -16.91
CA LEU A 907 41.22 8.77 -16.92
C LEU A 907 42.01 7.87 -17.90
N SER A 908 41.70 6.57 -17.91
CA SER A 908 42.36 5.62 -18.82
C SER A 908 42.06 5.89 -20.29
N ARG A 909 40.87 6.47 -20.60
CA ARG A 909 40.51 6.83 -21.98
C ARG A 909 41.06 8.21 -22.40
N LEU A 910 41.29 9.12 -21.43
CA LEU A 910 41.98 10.35 -21.67
C LEU A 910 43.49 10.14 -21.89
N CYS A 911 44.06 9.21 -21.17
CA CYS A 911 45.53 8.93 -21.14
C CYS A 911 45.78 7.47 -21.51
N PRO A 912 45.60 7.08 -22.80
CA PRO A 912 45.89 5.71 -23.21
C PRO A 912 47.38 5.41 -23.07
N PRO A 913 47.80 4.16 -22.85
CA PRO A 913 49.20 3.79 -22.83
C PRO A 913 49.84 4.13 -24.18
N THR A 914 51.01 4.73 -24.15
CA THR A 914 51.82 5.06 -25.31
C THR A 914 52.41 3.83 -25.96
#